data_8f462ad6cbedc636fd726a31c30f928a
#
_entry.id   8f462ad6cbedc636fd726a31c30f928a
#
_cell.length_a   1.000
_cell.length_b   1.000
_cell.length_c   1.000
_cell.angle_alpha   90.00
_cell.angle_beta   90.00
_cell.angle_gamma   90.00
#
_symmetry.space_group_name_H-M   'P 1'
#
loop_
_entity.id
_entity.type
_entity.pdbx_description
1 polymer ?
#
loop_
_entity_poly.entity_id
_entity_poly.type
_entity_poly.pdbx_seq_one_letter_code
_entity_poly.pdbx_strand_id
1 'polypeptide(L)'
;MLVIGQHPAAADPNVSSSSVKELNVDLSAKTKRSEGVGLGILYGITQDGLQPSDEYLAPLNINAFRSGGWYAGGWIKDKYTFGPGTQGNIDAVIAEAKRLQRPPRQKVEYQVLLSDVFGSTGGAPANTLWPCTDGDCSNWITFIDATVTKLQASGQKFTYEIWNEPDLSIFWRPGVNTEQYFQMWDSAYREIRRIAPAATIAGPSFAYTPERRPDEWQAFLAHVKAANTVPDEITNHDEGTVDDPVTVGKSLSDALDANGIAQRPLSANEYQPADRQTAGDTAWYNARLAQSNYANAMRGNWSCCVIPNLTGLLTKTPSGWAPNGNWWAMRTYADLTGTLVSTSEQVGSTAISASEDPAKKRAVALLGDIQGAYVGPMAVTFKGLSSTPWLVRDGLVHATVYRIPDQAPLYTRQAVFSQDVKVENDAITVPFDFKSQHDAYGVYLSWTEPQEISLDAPTAVHAGSTYTVPVTFTNGGGEIDRDVRTSLAAYTPDGEPAPGITITCADGHAPACPGVPKLASGQSAVVRYTMTTSADLPKGNYRFTAVATTKARGQDISVKNSVDALLHCEVGDVCEAEDGAMSGGACLATDHPGYTGSGFVACFTTRGPSVTQQIVAQDAGTYSLDLRYSAGPDGPAGTRSASVSVNGGASQRISLPLTGSWNTWADATIPVQLVAGINTISVSYGSGDAGWFNLDHLVAAK
;
A
#
# COMPACT_ATOMS: atom_id res chain seq x y z
N MET A 1 -52.90 0.57 40.43
CA MET A 1 -52.46 1.88 39.98
C MET A 1 -51.27 2.28 40.84
N LEU A 2 -50.07 1.94 40.40
CA LEU A 2 -48.86 2.35 41.09
C LEU A 2 -47.86 2.80 39.99
N VAL A 3 -47.63 4.09 39.95
CA VAL A 3 -46.69 4.74 39.02
C VAL A 3 -45.30 4.62 39.66
N ILE A 4 -44.39 3.87 39.03
CA ILE A 4 -42.98 3.85 39.41
C ILE A 4 -42.25 4.83 38.46
N GLY A 5 -41.84 5.95 39.05
CA GLY A 5 -41.01 6.95 38.36
C GLY A 5 -39.64 6.39 38.09
N GLN A 6 -39.21 6.43 36.82
CA GLN A 6 -37.81 6.23 36.43
C GLN A 6 -36.99 7.49 36.75
N HIS A 7 -36.02 7.34 37.63
CA HIS A 7 -34.95 8.35 37.78
C HIS A 7 -33.99 8.25 36.59
N PRO A 8 -33.56 9.36 35.97
CA PRO A 8 -32.48 9.32 35.02
C PRO A 8 -31.18 8.93 35.74
N ALA A 9 -30.50 7.95 35.17
CA ALA A 9 -29.16 7.57 35.64
C ALA A 9 -28.24 8.80 35.58
N ALA A 10 -27.58 9.10 36.68
CA ALA A 10 -26.54 10.12 36.71
C ALA A 10 -25.37 9.70 35.78
N ALA A 11 -24.97 10.61 34.94
CA ALA A 11 -23.79 10.43 34.11
C ALA A 11 -22.54 10.26 34.99
N ASP A 12 -21.75 9.25 34.69
CA ASP A 12 -20.48 8.96 35.36
C ASP A 12 -19.51 10.14 35.16
N PRO A 13 -19.01 10.80 36.23
CA PRO A 13 -18.18 12.01 36.10
C PRO A 13 -16.72 11.74 35.69
N ASN A 14 -16.36 10.52 35.28
CA ASN A 14 -14.99 10.14 34.98
C ASN A 14 -14.70 9.89 33.48
N VAL A 15 -15.48 10.40 32.54
CA VAL A 15 -15.00 10.54 31.16
C VAL A 15 -14.08 11.76 31.13
N SER A 16 -12.78 11.54 31.26
CA SER A 16 -11.79 12.59 30.98
C SER A 16 -12.04 13.10 29.56
N SER A 17 -12.45 14.35 29.41
CA SER A 17 -12.51 15.00 28.11
C SER A 17 -11.09 14.94 27.53
N SER A 18 -10.83 14.03 26.56
CA SER A 18 -9.58 14.05 25.83
C SER A 18 -9.43 15.45 25.21
N SER A 19 -8.36 16.15 25.56
CA SER A 19 -8.07 17.45 24.96
C SER A 19 -7.96 17.29 23.45
N VAL A 20 -8.56 18.24 22.71
CA VAL A 20 -8.44 18.26 21.24
C VAL A 20 -6.96 18.29 20.86
N LYS A 21 -6.50 17.36 20.02
CA LYS A 21 -5.16 17.41 19.44
C LYS A 21 -5.16 18.42 18.32
N GLU A 22 -4.30 19.44 18.41
CA GLU A 22 -4.23 20.52 17.45
C GLU A 22 -2.98 20.39 16.57
N LEU A 23 -3.18 20.48 15.25
CA LEU A 23 -2.14 20.56 14.23
C LEU A 23 -2.29 21.86 13.45
N ASN A 24 -1.17 22.43 13.01
CA ASN A 24 -1.16 23.70 12.29
C ASN A 24 -0.55 23.53 10.89
N VAL A 25 -1.10 24.26 9.94
CA VAL A 25 -0.60 24.44 8.57
C VAL A 25 -0.51 25.95 8.32
N ASP A 26 0.65 26.44 7.91
CA ASP A 26 0.85 27.84 7.57
C ASP A 26 1.02 28.01 6.06
N LEU A 27 -0.06 28.39 5.38
CA LEU A 27 -0.12 28.57 3.92
C LEU A 27 0.78 29.71 3.43
N SER A 28 1.15 30.66 4.29
CA SER A 28 2.04 31.76 3.97
C SER A 28 3.53 31.37 4.03
N ALA A 29 3.87 30.35 4.83
CA ALA A 29 5.23 29.91 5.04
C ALA A 29 5.61 28.77 4.05
N LYS A 30 5.90 29.16 2.82
CA LYS A 30 6.31 28.23 1.75
C LYS A 30 7.71 27.69 2.02
N THR A 31 7.90 26.38 1.82
CA THR A 31 9.17 25.69 2.06
C THR A 31 9.86 25.30 0.76
N LYS A 32 9.48 24.20 0.13
CA LYS A 32 10.07 23.70 -1.10
C LYS A 32 8.98 23.22 -2.05
N ARG A 33 9.31 23.05 -3.33
CA ARG A 33 8.41 22.40 -4.28
C ARG A 33 8.10 20.96 -3.81
N SER A 34 6.87 20.54 -4.00
CA SER A 34 6.49 19.15 -3.74
C SER A 34 7.04 18.24 -4.85
N GLU A 35 8.06 17.48 -4.52
CA GLU A 35 8.70 16.52 -5.45
C GLU A 35 8.18 15.09 -5.22
N GLY A 36 7.27 14.86 -4.25
CA GLY A 36 6.70 13.56 -3.97
C GLY A 36 7.68 12.58 -3.34
N VAL A 37 8.59 13.07 -2.50
CA VAL A 37 9.51 12.21 -1.73
C VAL A 37 8.72 11.19 -0.94
N GLY A 38 8.99 9.88 -1.15
CA GLY A 38 8.20 8.79 -0.57
C GLY A 38 7.13 8.21 -1.50
N LEU A 39 6.95 8.76 -2.72
CA LEU A 39 6.09 8.12 -3.74
C LEU A 39 6.81 7.00 -4.52
N GLY A 40 8.01 6.64 -4.13
CA GLY A 40 8.72 5.49 -4.69
C GLY A 40 8.18 4.17 -4.16
N ILE A 41 8.36 3.11 -4.94
CA ILE A 41 7.97 1.75 -4.58
C ILE A 41 9.10 0.76 -4.87
N LEU A 42 9.22 -0.25 -3.99
CA LEU A 42 10.11 -1.39 -4.14
C LEU A 42 9.30 -2.57 -4.70
N TYR A 43 9.65 -3.09 -5.86
CA TYR A 43 8.95 -4.22 -6.51
C TYR A 43 7.44 -3.99 -6.72
N GLY A 44 6.67 -5.06 -6.87
CA GLY A 44 5.20 -5.01 -6.96
C GLY A 44 4.65 -4.76 -8.36
N ILE A 45 5.45 -5.01 -9.39
CA ILE A 45 5.08 -5.01 -10.81
C ILE A 45 5.46 -6.39 -11.39
N THR A 46 4.64 -6.93 -12.31
CA THR A 46 4.97 -8.19 -12.98
C THR A 46 6.19 -8.07 -13.90
N GLN A 47 6.89 -9.18 -14.11
CA GLN A 47 8.15 -9.22 -14.91
C GLN A 47 7.98 -8.77 -16.35
N ASP A 48 6.79 -8.89 -16.92
CA ASP A 48 6.47 -8.35 -18.26
C ASP A 48 6.16 -6.84 -18.24
N GLY A 49 6.13 -6.24 -17.07
CA GLY A 49 5.79 -4.84 -16.84
C GLY A 49 4.30 -4.52 -17.01
N LEU A 50 3.39 -5.49 -17.23
CA LEU A 50 2.02 -5.22 -17.62
C LEU A 50 1.07 -5.02 -16.43
N GLN A 51 1.31 -5.70 -15.30
CA GLN A 51 0.45 -5.62 -14.13
C GLN A 51 1.15 -4.96 -12.93
N PRO A 52 0.38 -4.35 -12.02
CA PRO A 52 -1.07 -4.11 -12.09
C PRO A 52 -1.41 -3.05 -13.15
N SER A 53 -2.71 -2.92 -13.48
CA SER A 53 -3.16 -1.96 -14.49
C SER A 53 -2.82 -0.51 -14.13
N ASP A 54 -2.76 0.36 -15.15
CA ASP A 54 -2.44 1.79 -14.96
C ASP A 54 -3.50 2.55 -14.13
N GLU A 55 -4.70 2.00 -13.95
CA GLU A 55 -5.71 2.60 -13.08
C GLU A 55 -5.24 2.67 -11.61
N TYR A 56 -4.37 1.73 -11.17
CA TYR A 56 -3.79 1.76 -9.84
C TYR A 56 -2.44 2.49 -9.78
N LEU A 57 -1.66 2.44 -10.85
CA LEU A 57 -0.32 3.00 -10.87
C LEU A 57 -0.32 4.51 -11.21
N ALA A 58 -1.12 4.92 -12.20
CA ALA A 58 -1.11 6.31 -12.68
C ALA A 58 -1.51 7.33 -11.62
N PRO A 59 -2.54 7.08 -10.77
CA PRO A 59 -2.94 8.05 -9.75
C PRO A 59 -1.90 8.28 -8.65
N LEU A 60 -0.99 7.35 -8.44
CA LEU A 60 0.08 7.47 -7.44
C LEU A 60 1.19 8.43 -7.88
N ASN A 61 1.33 8.67 -9.20
CA ASN A 61 2.36 9.54 -9.74
C ASN A 61 3.76 9.21 -9.17
N ILE A 62 4.12 7.92 -9.13
CA ILE A 62 5.39 7.46 -8.58
C ILE A 62 6.58 8.17 -9.25
N ASN A 63 7.60 8.47 -8.46
CA ASN A 63 8.81 9.16 -8.90
C ASN A 63 10.07 8.29 -8.86
N ALA A 64 10.02 7.17 -8.13
CA ALA A 64 11.13 6.24 -8.02
C ALA A 64 10.61 4.78 -7.97
N PHE A 65 11.44 3.86 -8.43
CA PHE A 65 11.18 2.42 -8.41
C PHE A 65 12.49 1.68 -8.19
N ARG A 66 12.48 0.66 -7.35
CA ARG A 66 13.66 -0.17 -7.09
C ARG A 66 13.34 -1.64 -7.33
N SER A 67 14.21 -2.31 -8.04
CA SER A 67 14.14 -3.73 -8.30
C SER A 67 15.50 -4.26 -8.76
N GLY A 68 15.61 -5.54 -9.04
CA GLY A 68 16.79 -6.11 -9.71
C GLY A 68 17.54 -7.16 -8.93
N GLY A 69 17.78 -7.01 -7.64
CA GLY A 69 18.57 -7.96 -6.84
C GLY A 69 18.09 -9.40 -6.92
N TRP A 70 16.78 -9.59 -6.96
CA TRP A 70 16.13 -10.87 -7.20
C TRP A 70 16.39 -11.44 -8.60
N TYR A 71 16.60 -10.56 -9.58
CA TYR A 71 16.67 -10.92 -10.97
C TYR A 71 18.09 -11.06 -11.49
N ALA A 72 19.05 -10.37 -10.88
CA ALA A 72 20.37 -10.22 -11.44
C ALA A 72 21.29 -11.44 -11.27
N GLY A 73 21.07 -12.31 -10.36
CA GLY A 73 21.82 -13.48 -9.89
C GLY A 73 22.96 -14.09 -10.69
N GLY A 74 23.68 -14.99 -10.07
CA GLY A 74 24.63 -15.86 -10.74
C GLY A 74 26.07 -15.86 -10.24
N TRP A 75 26.56 -14.82 -9.58
CA TRP A 75 27.95 -14.77 -9.10
C TRP A 75 28.21 -15.68 -7.89
N ILE A 76 27.18 -16.02 -7.12
CA ILE A 76 27.29 -16.94 -5.97
C ILE A 76 27.79 -18.33 -6.37
N LYS A 77 27.64 -18.72 -7.62
CA LYS A 77 27.95 -20.06 -8.14
C LYS A 77 29.31 -20.13 -8.81
N ASP A 78 30.32 -19.50 -8.25
CA ASP A 78 31.71 -19.47 -8.73
C ASP A 78 31.89 -18.89 -10.16
N LYS A 79 30.82 -18.75 -10.92
CA LYS A 79 30.82 -18.01 -12.18
C LYS A 79 29.46 -17.39 -12.42
N TYR A 80 29.46 -16.26 -13.10
CA TYR A 80 28.26 -15.58 -13.47
C TYR A 80 27.49 -16.36 -14.57
N THR A 81 26.20 -16.59 -14.34
CA THR A 81 25.30 -17.21 -15.31
C THR A 81 23.98 -16.47 -15.34
N PHE A 82 23.42 -16.21 -16.53
CA PHE A 82 22.03 -15.80 -16.71
C PHE A 82 21.13 -17.06 -16.76
N GLY A 83 21.05 -17.79 -15.66
CA GLY A 83 20.25 -19.02 -15.56
C GLY A 83 18.77 -18.79 -15.84
N PRO A 84 17.91 -19.84 -15.72
CA PRO A 84 16.48 -19.70 -15.91
C PRO A 84 15.98 -18.57 -15.00
N GLY A 85 15.57 -17.57 -15.55
CA GLY A 85 15.26 -16.36 -14.83
C GLY A 85 16.32 -15.29 -14.95
N THR A 86 17.62 -15.54 -14.94
CA THR A 86 18.60 -14.45 -14.93
C THR A 86 18.51 -13.61 -16.20
N GLN A 87 18.51 -14.23 -17.36
CA GLN A 87 18.33 -13.53 -18.63
C GLN A 87 16.95 -12.91 -18.69
N GLY A 88 15.91 -13.66 -18.33
CA GLY A 88 14.53 -13.17 -18.23
C GLY A 88 14.39 -12.09 -17.18
N ASN A 89 15.16 -12.12 -16.11
CA ASN A 89 15.12 -11.14 -15.03
C ASN A 89 15.70 -9.79 -15.46
N ILE A 90 16.78 -9.77 -16.24
CA ILE A 90 17.27 -8.52 -16.85
C ILE A 90 16.26 -8.00 -17.87
N ASP A 91 15.63 -8.88 -18.64
CA ASP A 91 14.57 -8.49 -19.56
C ASP A 91 13.34 -7.96 -18.82
N ALA A 92 13.02 -8.51 -17.63
CA ALA A 92 11.99 -7.99 -16.74
C ALA A 92 12.29 -6.57 -16.25
N VAL A 93 13.49 -6.31 -15.75
CA VAL A 93 13.94 -4.96 -15.36
C VAL A 93 13.78 -3.97 -16.53
N ILE A 94 14.14 -4.39 -17.74
CA ILE A 94 13.98 -3.57 -18.94
C ILE A 94 12.50 -3.33 -19.28
N ALA A 95 11.64 -4.34 -19.14
CA ALA A 95 10.21 -4.21 -19.40
C ALA A 95 9.53 -3.27 -18.39
N GLU A 96 9.83 -3.41 -17.10
CA GLU A 96 9.38 -2.54 -16.03
C GLU A 96 9.84 -1.09 -16.28
N ALA A 97 11.13 -0.88 -16.58
CA ALA A 97 11.68 0.45 -16.87
C ALA A 97 10.99 1.11 -18.09
N LYS A 98 10.78 0.36 -19.17
CA LYS A 98 10.04 0.83 -20.35
C LYS A 98 8.64 1.30 -20.01
N ARG A 99 7.92 0.57 -19.14
CA ARG A 99 6.60 0.97 -18.67
C ARG A 99 6.65 2.22 -17.81
N LEU A 100 7.54 2.24 -16.83
CA LEU A 100 7.61 3.30 -15.83
C LEU A 100 8.14 4.61 -16.40
N GLN A 101 9.02 4.56 -17.39
CA GLN A 101 9.66 5.72 -18.00
C GLN A 101 8.99 6.20 -19.29
N ARG A 102 7.86 5.61 -19.69
CA ARG A 102 7.09 6.12 -20.84
C ARG A 102 6.33 7.42 -20.49
N PRO A 103 6.01 8.29 -21.48
CA PRO A 103 5.18 9.45 -21.22
C PRO A 103 3.85 9.08 -20.51
N PRO A 104 3.36 9.91 -19.57
CA PRO A 104 3.98 11.15 -19.05
C PRO A 104 5.00 10.93 -17.92
N ARG A 105 5.32 9.71 -17.53
CA ARG A 105 6.15 9.33 -16.37
C ARG A 105 7.66 9.27 -16.66
N GLN A 106 8.16 9.99 -17.63
CA GLN A 106 9.56 9.92 -18.10
C GLN A 106 10.63 10.21 -17.04
N LYS A 107 10.24 10.70 -15.87
CA LYS A 107 11.16 11.09 -14.79
C LYS A 107 11.28 10.07 -13.67
N VAL A 108 10.65 8.90 -13.80
CA VAL A 108 10.77 7.86 -12.75
C VAL A 108 12.21 7.41 -12.69
N GLU A 109 12.85 7.58 -11.54
CA GLU A 109 14.14 6.99 -11.25
C GLU A 109 13.99 5.49 -11.11
N TYR A 110 14.79 4.72 -11.82
CA TYR A 110 14.82 3.27 -11.67
C TYR A 110 16.15 2.84 -11.05
N GLN A 111 16.13 2.49 -9.76
CA GLN A 111 17.29 1.93 -9.07
C GLN A 111 17.35 0.43 -9.32
N VAL A 112 18.45 0.00 -9.93
CA VAL A 112 18.73 -1.42 -10.20
C VAL A 112 19.74 -1.92 -9.19
N LEU A 113 19.32 -2.88 -8.39
CA LEU A 113 20.16 -3.55 -7.42
C LEU A 113 21.08 -4.57 -8.11
N LEU A 114 22.38 -4.32 -8.06
CA LEU A 114 23.42 -5.19 -8.62
C LEU A 114 23.90 -6.18 -7.55
N SER A 115 23.13 -7.24 -7.35
CA SER A 115 23.49 -8.35 -6.46
C SER A 115 22.66 -9.59 -6.78
N ASP A 116 23.02 -10.72 -6.20
CA ASP A 116 22.24 -11.96 -6.22
C ASP A 116 21.86 -12.35 -4.79
N VAL A 117 21.16 -11.45 -4.10
CA VAL A 117 20.85 -11.60 -2.69
C VAL A 117 19.95 -12.79 -2.42
N PHE A 118 19.02 -13.09 -3.33
CA PHE A 118 17.98 -14.09 -3.14
C PHE A 118 18.28 -15.44 -3.81
N GLY A 119 19.36 -15.57 -4.58
CA GLY A 119 19.85 -16.88 -5.01
C GLY A 119 20.19 -17.78 -3.81
N SER A 120 20.17 -17.22 -2.60
CA SER A 120 20.47 -17.86 -1.34
C SER A 120 19.30 -17.83 -0.35
N THR A 121 18.07 -18.11 -0.77
CA THR A 121 16.95 -18.29 0.17
C THR A 121 17.36 -19.16 1.36
N GLY A 122 17.42 -18.58 2.56
CA GLY A 122 17.95 -19.26 3.75
C GLY A 122 19.43 -19.03 4.05
N GLY A 123 20.07 -18.06 3.37
CA GLY A 123 21.49 -17.72 3.51
C GLY A 123 22.36 -18.38 2.44
N ALA A 124 23.44 -17.68 2.05
CA ALA A 124 24.41 -18.22 1.11
C ALA A 124 25.03 -19.51 1.67
N PRO A 125 25.28 -20.56 0.84
CA PRO A 125 26.00 -21.76 1.25
C PRO A 125 27.31 -21.44 1.95
N ALA A 126 27.79 -22.32 2.82
CA ALA A 126 29.00 -22.09 3.60
C ALA A 126 30.25 -21.88 2.72
N ASN A 127 30.26 -22.51 1.55
CA ASN A 127 31.35 -22.43 0.55
C ASN A 127 31.11 -21.37 -0.54
N THR A 128 30.22 -20.40 -0.33
CA THR A 128 29.98 -19.32 -1.30
C THR A 128 31.26 -18.53 -1.51
N LEU A 129 31.63 -18.36 -2.77
CA LEU A 129 32.67 -17.41 -3.20
C LEU A 129 32.02 -16.03 -3.34
N TRP A 130 32.26 -15.20 -2.36
CA TRP A 130 31.79 -13.81 -2.37
C TRP A 130 32.62 -12.99 -3.37
N PRO A 131 32.07 -11.88 -3.91
CA PRO A 131 32.87 -10.98 -4.73
C PRO A 131 34.21 -10.64 -4.10
N CYS A 132 35.27 -10.67 -4.88
CA CYS A 132 36.64 -10.38 -4.47
C CYS A 132 37.20 -11.33 -3.36
N THR A 133 36.71 -12.56 -3.23
CA THR A 133 37.32 -13.57 -2.36
C THR A 133 38.79 -13.75 -2.75
N ASP A 134 39.70 -13.75 -1.76
CA ASP A 134 41.14 -13.83 -1.95
C ASP A 134 41.73 -12.76 -2.90
N GLY A 135 41.05 -11.62 -3.03
CA GLY A 135 41.44 -10.50 -3.88
C GLY A 135 41.08 -10.65 -5.36
N ASP A 136 40.45 -11.76 -5.76
CA ASP A 136 40.02 -11.96 -7.15
C ASP A 136 38.59 -11.42 -7.36
N CYS A 137 38.49 -10.26 -8.01
CA CYS A 137 37.24 -9.61 -8.39
C CYS A 137 36.74 -9.97 -9.79
N SER A 138 37.39 -10.87 -10.51
CA SER A 138 37.12 -11.09 -11.94
C SER A 138 35.68 -11.51 -12.23
N ASN A 139 35.13 -12.43 -11.41
CA ASN A 139 33.76 -12.89 -11.55
C ASN A 139 32.73 -11.76 -11.28
N TRP A 140 32.98 -10.94 -10.29
CA TRP A 140 32.15 -9.78 -9.95
C TRP A 140 32.18 -8.72 -11.04
N ILE A 141 33.35 -8.38 -11.56
CA ILE A 141 33.52 -7.43 -12.67
C ILE A 141 32.78 -7.95 -13.91
N THR A 142 32.92 -9.24 -14.24
CA THR A 142 32.18 -9.86 -15.35
C THR A 142 30.67 -9.73 -15.21
N PHE A 143 30.16 -9.93 -14.00
CA PHE A 143 28.73 -9.73 -13.71
C PHE A 143 28.31 -8.27 -13.93
N ILE A 144 29.05 -7.32 -13.40
CA ILE A 144 28.76 -5.90 -13.55
C ILE A 144 28.81 -5.50 -15.05
N ASP A 145 29.87 -5.91 -15.76
CA ASP A 145 30.03 -5.60 -17.19
C ASP A 145 28.84 -6.11 -18.01
N ALA A 146 28.51 -7.38 -17.89
CA ALA A 146 27.42 -7.99 -18.65
C ALA A 146 26.07 -7.36 -18.34
N THR A 147 25.77 -7.11 -17.06
CA THR A 147 24.50 -6.55 -16.61
C THR A 147 24.34 -5.10 -17.04
N VAL A 148 25.32 -4.25 -16.74
CA VAL A 148 25.26 -2.82 -17.06
C VAL A 148 25.25 -2.59 -18.57
N THR A 149 26.08 -3.35 -19.33
CA THR A 149 26.11 -3.26 -20.80
C THR A 149 24.74 -3.58 -21.39
N LYS A 150 24.08 -4.65 -20.93
CA LYS A 150 22.76 -5.04 -21.44
C LYS A 150 21.68 -4.00 -21.06
N LEU A 151 21.71 -3.48 -19.85
CA LEU A 151 20.77 -2.45 -19.39
C LEU A 151 20.95 -1.15 -20.20
N GLN A 152 22.20 -0.71 -20.41
CA GLN A 152 22.49 0.48 -21.23
C GLN A 152 22.01 0.31 -22.68
N ALA A 153 22.19 -0.87 -23.26
CA ALA A 153 21.73 -1.17 -24.62
C ALA A 153 20.19 -1.07 -24.78
N SER A 154 19.42 -1.13 -23.69
CA SER A 154 17.96 -0.98 -23.71
C SER A 154 17.48 0.45 -24.00
N GLY A 155 18.36 1.45 -23.85
CA GLY A 155 18.04 2.87 -23.98
C GLY A 155 17.22 3.45 -22.79
N GLN A 156 16.94 2.67 -21.75
CA GLN A 156 16.32 3.14 -20.53
C GLN A 156 17.36 3.74 -19.58
N LYS A 157 16.91 4.56 -18.63
CA LYS A 157 17.77 5.20 -17.64
C LYS A 157 17.75 4.42 -16.34
N PHE A 158 18.91 4.12 -15.79
CA PHE A 158 19.06 3.39 -14.55
C PHE A 158 20.01 4.11 -13.60
N THR A 159 19.66 4.09 -12.32
CA THR A 159 20.56 4.29 -11.19
C THR A 159 21.08 2.92 -10.77
N TYR A 160 22.39 2.73 -10.72
CA TYR A 160 23.00 1.46 -10.37
C TYR A 160 23.33 1.43 -8.89
N GLU A 161 22.65 0.57 -8.17
CA GLU A 161 22.86 0.34 -6.75
C GLU A 161 23.84 -0.83 -6.54
N ILE A 162 24.95 -0.55 -5.86
CA ILE A 162 25.96 -1.56 -5.58
C ILE A 162 25.64 -2.25 -4.26
N TRP A 163 25.14 -3.48 -4.36
CA TRP A 163 24.80 -4.37 -3.24
C TRP A 163 23.57 -3.95 -2.45
N ASN A 164 23.08 -4.89 -1.57
CA ASN A 164 21.96 -4.71 -0.65
C ASN A 164 22.39 -5.07 0.77
N GLU A 165 22.17 -4.21 1.74
CA GLU A 165 22.35 -4.43 3.18
C GLU A 165 23.64 -5.19 3.53
N PRO A 166 24.80 -4.73 3.05
CA PRO A 166 26.05 -5.45 3.29
C PRO A 166 26.47 -5.44 4.78
N ASP A 167 25.86 -4.60 5.60
CA ASP A 167 26.01 -4.57 7.06
C ASP A 167 25.25 -5.70 7.77
N LEU A 168 24.45 -6.49 7.05
CA LEU A 168 23.82 -7.71 7.53
C LEU A 168 24.57 -8.95 7.03
N SER A 169 24.97 -9.83 7.93
CA SER A 169 25.72 -11.05 7.59
C SER A 169 24.96 -12.04 6.71
N ILE A 170 23.62 -11.93 6.65
CA ILE A 170 22.77 -12.70 5.72
C ILE A 170 23.00 -12.31 4.28
N PHE A 171 23.31 -11.03 4.01
CA PHE A 171 23.54 -10.51 2.67
C PHE A 171 25.02 -10.32 2.33
N TRP A 172 25.89 -10.15 3.33
CA TRP A 172 27.34 -10.02 3.13
C TRP A 172 28.09 -10.62 4.31
N ARG A 173 28.40 -11.92 4.24
CA ARG A 173 29.10 -12.65 5.33
C ARG A 173 30.50 -12.16 5.64
N PRO A 174 31.31 -11.67 4.66
CA PRO A 174 32.67 -11.20 4.97
C PRO A 174 32.73 -10.00 5.90
N GLY A 175 31.63 -9.21 6.02
CA GLY A 175 31.59 -7.99 6.82
C GLY A 175 31.98 -6.73 6.04
N VAL A 176 31.38 -5.58 6.38
CA VAL A 176 31.52 -4.32 5.64
C VAL A 176 32.81 -3.55 5.93
N ASN A 177 33.46 -3.79 7.08
CA ASN A 177 34.74 -3.15 7.44
C ASN A 177 35.93 -4.03 7.04
N THR A 178 35.89 -4.61 5.83
CA THR A 178 36.90 -5.51 5.32
C THR A 178 37.45 -5.03 3.99
N GLU A 179 38.72 -5.35 3.71
CA GLU A 179 39.36 -5.07 2.42
C GLU A 179 38.54 -5.67 1.26
N GLN A 180 37.99 -6.87 1.46
CA GLN A 180 37.16 -7.54 0.45
C GLN A 180 35.91 -6.73 0.08
N TYR A 181 35.23 -6.13 1.06
CA TYR A 181 34.07 -5.27 0.81
C TYR A 181 34.46 -4.02 0.00
N PHE A 182 35.54 -3.38 0.40
CA PHE A 182 36.03 -2.20 -0.29
C PHE A 182 36.49 -2.51 -1.72
N GLN A 183 37.14 -3.64 -1.95
CA GLN A 183 37.50 -4.09 -3.31
C GLN A 183 36.26 -4.39 -4.16
N MET A 184 35.25 -5.01 -3.59
CA MET A 184 33.97 -5.27 -4.25
C MET A 184 33.32 -3.95 -4.68
N TRP A 185 33.20 -2.98 -3.76
CA TRP A 185 32.64 -1.66 -4.04
C TRP A 185 33.42 -0.93 -5.13
N ASP A 186 34.73 -0.79 -4.96
CA ASP A 186 35.60 -0.04 -5.85
C ASP A 186 35.62 -0.61 -7.27
N SER A 187 35.68 -1.93 -7.39
CA SER A 187 35.69 -2.60 -8.70
C SER A 187 34.37 -2.40 -9.44
N ALA A 188 33.23 -2.55 -8.75
CA ALA A 188 31.92 -2.28 -9.34
C ALA A 188 31.77 -0.81 -9.75
N TYR A 189 32.11 0.13 -8.86
CA TYR A 189 32.04 1.56 -9.13
C TYR A 189 32.83 1.93 -10.42
N ARG A 190 34.08 1.48 -10.50
CA ARG A 190 34.95 1.76 -11.65
C ARG A 190 34.44 1.12 -12.93
N GLU A 191 33.91 -0.10 -12.84
CA GLU A 191 33.40 -0.81 -14.02
C GLU A 191 32.11 -0.15 -14.53
N ILE A 192 31.19 0.25 -13.65
CA ILE A 192 29.99 1.01 -14.02
C ILE A 192 30.39 2.32 -14.70
N ARG A 193 31.34 3.05 -14.14
CA ARG A 193 31.86 4.30 -14.76
C ARG A 193 32.49 4.08 -16.11
N ARG A 194 33.16 2.95 -16.33
CA ARG A 194 33.74 2.60 -17.63
C ARG A 194 32.67 2.40 -18.70
N ILE A 195 31.55 1.73 -18.35
CA ILE A 195 30.49 1.37 -19.30
C ILE A 195 29.50 2.52 -19.49
N ALA A 196 29.09 3.13 -18.37
CA ALA A 196 28.06 4.16 -18.28
C ALA A 196 28.59 5.39 -17.50
N PRO A 197 29.45 6.21 -18.06
CA PRO A 197 30.14 7.31 -17.35
C PRO A 197 29.20 8.33 -16.70
N ALA A 198 28.02 8.53 -17.28
CA ALA A 198 27.01 9.52 -16.82
C ALA A 198 25.89 8.90 -15.97
N ALA A 199 25.92 7.60 -15.70
CA ALA A 199 24.89 6.97 -14.88
C ALA A 199 25.07 7.33 -13.39
N THR A 200 23.98 7.41 -12.67
CA THR A 200 24.00 7.56 -11.20
C THR A 200 24.41 6.24 -10.57
N ILE A 201 25.33 6.27 -9.62
CA ILE A 201 25.72 5.14 -8.78
C ILE A 201 25.25 5.41 -7.38
N ALA A 202 24.44 4.49 -6.82
CA ALA A 202 23.84 4.57 -5.51
C ALA A 202 24.45 3.56 -4.52
N GLY A 203 24.47 3.91 -3.26
CA GLY A 203 24.92 3.07 -2.16
C GLY A 203 25.23 3.86 -0.89
N PRO A 204 25.60 3.20 0.22
CA PRO A 204 25.90 1.78 0.37
C PRO A 204 24.69 0.87 0.61
N SER A 205 23.46 1.42 0.74
CA SER A 205 22.23 0.69 1.07
C SER A 205 22.35 -0.15 2.35
N PHE A 206 22.93 0.44 3.39
CA PHE A 206 23.01 -0.19 4.70
C PHE A 206 21.62 -0.30 5.33
N ALA A 207 21.38 -1.44 6.00
CA ALA A 207 20.16 -1.68 6.78
C ALA A 207 20.05 -0.78 8.02
N TYR A 208 21.18 -0.32 8.53
CA TYR A 208 21.24 0.51 9.72
C TYR A 208 21.72 1.93 9.41
N THR A 209 21.12 2.90 10.08
CA THR A 209 21.45 4.33 9.97
C THR A 209 22.80 4.69 10.63
N PRO A 210 23.37 5.86 10.35
CA PRO A 210 24.60 6.30 11.02
C PRO A 210 24.51 6.36 12.53
N GLU A 211 23.34 6.66 13.10
CA GLU A 211 23.14 6.66 14.55
C GLU A 211 23.28 5.27 15.16
N ARG A 212 22.89 4.23 14.43
CA ARG A 212 22.89 2.84 14.88
C ARG A 212 24.21 2.13 14.63
N ARG A 213 24.88 2.48 13.53
CA ARG A 213 26.13 1.85 13.07
C ARG A 213 27.18 2.90 12.66
N PRO A 214 27.55 3.81 13.57
CA PRO A 214 28.44 4.94 13.22
C PRO A 214 29.79 4.49 12.68
N ASP A 215 30.38 3.41 13.22
CA ASP A 215 31.70 2.95 12.80
C ASP A 215 31.69 2.39 11.37
N GLU A 216 30.60 1.72 10.95
CA GLU A 216 30.46 1.15 9.61
C GLU A 216 30.28 2.27 8.56
N TRP A 217 29.43 3.24 8.86
CA TRP A 217 29.26 4.43 8.02
C TRP A 217 30.56 5.26 7.92
N GLN A 218 31.24 5.47 9.04
CA GLN A 218 32.50 6.19 9.06
C GLN A 218 33.57 5.50 8.21
N ALA A 219 33.71 4.17 8.35
CA ALA A 219 34.68 3.40 7.57
C ALA A 219 34.38 3.45 6.07
N PHE A 220 33.11 3.27 5.69
CA PHE A 220 32.69 3.35 4.29
C PHE A 220 32.97 4.73 3.71
N LEU A 221 32.49 5.82 4.35
CA LEU A 221 32.65 7.16 3.81
C LEU A 221 34.11 7.59 3.72
N ALA A 222 34.94 7.23 4.70
CA ALA A 222 36.37 7.50 4.68
C ALA A 222 37.06 6.77 3.50
N HIS A 223 36.71 5.47 3.30
CA HIS A 223 37.26 4.67 2.22
C HIS A 223 36.89 5.23 0.84
N VAL A 224 35.60 5.42 0.55
CA VAL A 224 35.14 5.87 -0.78
C VAL A 224 35.67 7.24 -1.16
N LYS A 225 35.89 8.11 -0.15
CA LYS A 225 36.57 9.40 -0.35
C LYS A 225 38.03 9.20 -0.75
N ALA A 226 38.77 8.37 -0.01
CA ALA A 226 40.18 8.12 -0.28
C ALA A 226 40.40 7.41 -1.65
N ALA A 227 39.51 6.48 -2.01
CA ALA A 227 39.55 5.71 -3.25
C ALA A 227 38.98 6.48 -4.46
N ASN A 228 38.37 7.65 -4.27
CA ASN A 228 37.63 8.42 -5.27
C ASN A 228 36.48 7.62 -5.91
N THR A 229 35.74 6.90 -5.06
CA THR A 229 34.57 6.06 -5.45
C THR A 229 33.32 6.44 -4.66
N VAL A 230 33.20 7.72 -4.28
CA VAL A 230 32.01 8.24 -3.59
C VAL A 230 30.78 8.06 -4.47
N PRO A 231 29.70 7.42 -3.95
CA PRO A 231 28.46 7.31 -4.72
C PRO A 231 27.87 8.68 -5.07
N ASP A 232 27.14 8.75 -6.18
CA ASP A 232 26.44 9.97 -6.59
C ASP A 232 25.21 10.21 -5.72
N GLU A 233 24.61 9.12 -5.22
CA GLU A 233 23.45 9.11 -4.33
C GLU A 233 23.73 8.22 -3.12
N ILE A 234 23.50 8.75 -1.92
CA ILE A 234 23.65 8.01 -0.67
C ILE A 234 22.33 7.31 -0.35
N THR A 235 22.40 6.00 -0.15
CA THR A 235 21.23 5.17 0.12
C THR A 235 21.31 4.50 1.49
N ASN A 236 20.17 4.36 2.13
CA ASN A 236 19.99 3.60 3.37
C ASN A 236 18.60 2.97 3.42
N HIS A 237 18.43 1.97 4.29
CA HIS A 237 17.14 1.39 4.61
C HIS A 237 16.63 1.90 5.97
N ASP A 238 15.31 1.81 6.16
CA ASP A 238 14.61 2.14 7.41
C ASP A 238 13.52 1.06 7.64
N GLU A 239 13.98 -0.17 7.88
CA GLU A 239 13.10 -1.34 7.99
C GLU A 239 13.17 -2.05 9.33
N GLY A 240 14.29 -1.96 10.03
CA GLY A 240 14.50 -2.68 11.28
C GLY A 240 13.76 -2.10 12.47
N THR A 241 13.50 -0.80 12.47
CA THR A 241 12.79 -0.05 13.52
C THR A 241 12.22 1.22 12.91
N VAL A 242 11.28 1.85 13.61
CA VAL A 242 10.79 3.17 13.20
C VAL A 242 11.88 4.20 13.48
N ASP A 243 12.58 4.62 12.44
CA ASP A 243 13.47 5.77 12.46
C ASP A 243 12.78 6.97 11.78
N ASP A 244 12.98 8.16 12.33
CA ASP A 244 12.38 9.37 11.78
C ASP A 244 13.17 9.86 10.56
N PRO A 245 12.58 9.87 9.34
CA PRO A 245 13.30 10.30 8.13
C PRO A 245 13.93 11.69 8.22
N VAL A 246 13.38 12.61 9.02
CA VAL A 246 13.96 13.93 9.22
C VAL A 246 15.28 13.84 9.98
N THR A 247 15.30 13.04 11.04
CA THR A 247 16.50 12.82 11.85
C THR A 247 17.56 12.05 11.07
N VAL A 248 17.18 10.96 10.44
CA VAL A 248 18.11 10.13 9.65
C VAL A 248 18.72 10.91 8.49
N GLY A 249 17.91 11.64 7.72
CA GLY A 249 18.42 12.43 6.61
C GLY A 249 19.42 13.51 7.07
N LYS A 250 19.17 14.11 8.24
CA LYS A 250 20.13 15.04 8.84
C LYS A 250 21.43 14.34 9.25
N SER A 251 21.35 13.19 9.87
CA SER A 251 22.50 12.39 10.30
C SER A 251 23.39 11.96 9.12
N LEU A 252 22.78 11.55 8.01
CA LEU A 252 23.49 11.24 6.77
C LEU A 252 24.23 12.48 6.23
N SER A 253 23.58 13.65 6.21
CA SER A 253 24.22 14.90 5.79
C SER A 253 25.38 15.28 6.72
N ASP A 254 25.18 15.16 8.03
CA ASP A 254 26.24 15.44 9.02
C ASP A 254 27.43 14.46 8.85
N ALA A 255 27.17 13.19 8.52
CA ALA A 255 28.21 12.18 8.27
C ALA A 255 29.01 12.50 7.00
N LEU A 256 28.36 12.98 5.93
CA LEU A 256 29.06 13.45 4.72
C LEU A 256 29.98 14.65 5.03
N ASP A 257 29.46 15.65 5.77
CA ASP A 257 30.22 16.82 6.15
C ASP A 257 31.42 16.48 7.05
N ALA A 258 31.23 15.57 8.02
CA ALA A 258 32.30 15.11 8.90
C ALA A 258 33.43 14.41 8.15
N ASN A 259 33.12 13.75 7.03
CA ASN A 259 34.09 13.14 6.14
C ASN A 259 34.61 14.11 5.04
N GLY A 260 34.14 15.36 5.02
CA GLY A 260 34.49 16.35 4.00
C GLY A 260 34.07 15.90 2.60
N ILE A 261 32.97 15.19 2.48
CA ILE A 261 32.33 14.81 1.22
C ILE A 261 31.23 15.85 0.94
N ALA A 262 31.21 16.39 -0.28
CA ALA A 262 30.14 17.29 -0.68
C ALA A 262 28.77 16.60 -0.57
N GLN A 263 27.74 17.35 -0.17
CA GLN A 263 26.39 16.83 -0.04
C GLN A 263 25.96 16.10 -1.31
N ARG A 264 25.25 15.01 -1.12
CA ARG A 264 24.70 14.13 -2.18
C ARG A 264 23.18 14.04 -2.02
N PRO A 265 22.43 13.75 -3.10
CA PRO A 265 21.07 13.26 -2.98
C PRO A 265 21.02 12.08 -2.00
N LEU A 266 20.00 12.06 -1.15
CA LEU A 266 19.77 10.96 -0.22
C LEU A 266 18.54 10.17 -0.68
N SER A 267 18.57 8.85 -0.56
CA SER A 267 17.45 7.96 -0.88
C SER A 267 17.26 6.94 0.24
N ALA A 268 16.06 6.94 0.84
CA ALA A 268 15.63 5.84 1.69
C ALA A 268 15.02 4.76 0.78
N ASN A 269 15.88 3.94 0.17
CA ASN A 269 15.47 3.05 -0.90
C ASN A 269 14.79 1.74 -0.45
N GLU A 270 14.62 1.59 0.87
CA GLU A 270 13.62 0.76 1.53
C GLU A 270 13.18 1.48 2.80
N TYR A 271 11.90 1.89 2.87
CA TYR A 271 11.36 2.52 4.08
C TYR A 271 10.05 1.88 4.51
N GLN A 272 9.66 2.06 5.74
CA GLN A 272 8.47 1.57 6.41
C GLN A 272 8.57 0.07 6.77
N PRO A 273 8.91 -0.24 8.04
CA PRO A 273 9.08 -1.60 8.55
C PRO A 273 7.87 -2.52 8.33
N ALA A 274 8.11 -3.83 8.26
CA ALA A 274 7.08 -4.83 8.00
C ALA A 274 5.93 -4.83 9.03
N ASP A 275 6.21 -4.44 10.27
CA ASP A 275 5.23 -4.33 11.35
C ASP A 275 4.55 -2.95 11.44
N ARG A 276 4.82 -2.05 10.49
CA ARG A 276 4.30 -0.68 10.39
C ARG A 276 3.68 -0.42 9.02
N GLN A 277 2.69 -1.22 8.65
CA GLN A 277 2.13 -1.22 7.31
C GLN A 277 0.67 -0.73 7.27
N THR A 278 0.23 0.05 8.27
CA THR A 278 -1.12 0.61 8.28
C THR A 278 -1.22 1.88 7.42
N ALA A 279 -2.43 2.31 7.09
CA ALA A 279 -2.67 3.56 6.38
C ALA A 279 -2.13 4.78 7.17
N GLY A 280 -2.28 4.76 8.51
CA GLY A 280 -1.74 5.78 9.41
C GLY A 280 -0.22 5.85 9.37
N ASP A 281 0.46 4.69 9.46
CA ASP A 281 1.92 4.62 9.35
C ASP A 281 2.40 5.15 8.00
N THR A 282 1.75 4.76 6.89
CA THR A 282 2.09 5.25 5.55
C THR A 282 1.97 6.77 5.45
N ALA A 283 0.90 7.35 6.00
CA ALA A 283 0.71 8.80 6.01
C ALA A 283 1.75 9.51 6.89
N TRP A 284 2.13 8.92 8.02
CA TRP A 284 3.17 9.45 8.88
C TRP A 284 4.53 9.47 8.17
N TYR A 285 4.95 8.35 7.58
CA TYR A 285 6.21 8.28 6.82
C TYR A 285 6.23 9.30 5.69
N ASN A 286 5.14 9.40 4.91
CA ASN A 286 5.04 10.38 3.83
C ASN A 286 5.13 11.83 4.34
N ALA A 287 4.52 12.14 5.50
CA ALA A 287 4.62 13.45 6.11
C ALA A 287 6.05 13.77 6.56
N ARG A 288 6.74 12.82 7.18
CA ARG A 288 8.11 13.00 7.63
C ARG A 288 9.11 13.07 6.48
N LEU A 289 8.92 12.24 5.43
CA LEU A 289 9.71 12.31 4.20
C LEU A 289 9.53 13.66 3.48
N ALA A 290 8.31 14.20 3.43
CA ALA A 290 8.08 15.54 2.87
C ALA A 290 8.86 16.64 3.61
N GLN A 291 9.05 16.50 4.93
CA GLN A 291 9.77 17.44 5.78
C GLN A 291 11.29 17.20 5.77
N SER A 292 11.75 16.04 5.33
CA SER A 292 13.16 15.64 5.34
C SER A 292 13.97 16.27 4.19
N ASN A 293 15.26 16.01 4.17
CA ASN A 293 16.17 16.36 3.07
C ASN A 293 16.43 15.21 2.10
N TYR A 294 15.66 14.11 2.16
CA TYR A 294 15.70 13.07 1.15
C TYR A 294 15.27 13.59 -0.22
N ALA A 295 15.91 13.09 -1.27
CA ALA A 295 15.56 13.35 -2.65
C ALA A 295 14.44 12.41 -3.13
N ASN A 296 14.49 11.14 -2.72
CA ASN A 296 13.45 10.16 -2.96
C ASN A 296 13.42 9.11 -1.84
N ALA A 297 12.37 8.29 -1.82
CA ALA A 297 12.27 7.13 -0.95
C ALA A 297 11.32 6.09 -1.56
N MET A 298 11.63 4.80 -1.40
CA MET A 298 10.85 3.69 -1.91
C MET A 298 10.27 2.88 -0.76
N ARG A 299 8.94 2.74 -0.78
CA ARG A 299 8.23 1.95 0.23
C ARG A 299 8.60 0.48 0.13
N GLY A 300 8.92 -0.16 1.25
CA GLY A 300 9.26 -1.58 1.35
C GLY A 300 8.12 -2.50 0.89
N ASN A 301 8.49 -3.62 0.28
CA ASN A 301 7.55 -4.65 -0.17
C ASN A 301 7.82 -5.98 0.55
N TRP A 302 6.93 -6.31 1.45
CA TRP A 302 7.07 -7.49 2.30
C TRP A 302 6.40 -8.74 1.73
N SER A 303 5.68 -8.63 0.61
CA SER A 303 5.05 -9.76 -0.07
C SER A 303 5.78 -10.18 -1.35
N CYS A 304 6.90 -9.53 -1.63
CA CYS A 304 7.85 -9.79 -2.72
C CYS A 304 7.31 -10.53 -3.95
N CYS A 305 7.84 -10.34 -5.06
CA CYS A 305 8.71 -9.33 -5.72
C CYS A 305 8.09 -9.04 -7.06
N VAL A 306 7.46 -10.10 -7.63
CA VAL A 306 6.76 -10.08 -8.92
C VAL A 306 5.24 -10.07 -8.80
N ILE A 307 4.73 -10.07 -7.58
CA ILE A 307 3.31 -9.96 -7.27
C ILE A 307 2.87 -8.53 -7.58
N PRO A 308 1.85 -8.32 -8.46
CA PRO A 308 1.47 -6.97 -8.91
C PRO A 308 0.63 -6.21 -7.88
N ASN A 309 1.16 -6.09 -6.66
CA ASN A 309 0.50 -5.46 -5.52
C ASN A 309 1.00 -4.05 -5.22
N LEU A 310 1.90 -3.47 -6.05
CA LEU A 310 2.51 -2.15 -5.83
C LEU A 310 3.06 -2.01 -4.41
N THR A 311 3.98 -2.92 -4.03
CA THR A 311 4.60 -2.86 -2.70
C THR A 311 3.59 -2.92 -1.52
N GLY A 312 2.55 -3.74 -1.67
CA GLY A 312 1.52 -3.93 -0.64
C GLY A 312 0.44 -2.84 -0.62
N LEU A 313 0.35 -2.00 -1.67
CA LEU A 313 -0.71 -0.99 -1.80
C LEU A 313 -2.01 -1.58 -2.36
N LEU A 314 -1.92 -2.74 -3.01
CA LEU A 314 -3.07 -3.46 -3.52
C LEU A 314 -3.26 -4.78 -2.78
N THR A 315 -4.51 -5.17 -2.62
CA THR A 315 -4.93 -6.42 -2.01
C THR A 315 -5.53 -7.32 -3.07
N LYS A 316 -5.18 -8.59 -3.05
CA LYS A 316 -5.82 -9.58 -3.91
C LYS A 316 -7.24 -9.83 -3.42
N THR A 317 -8.17 -9.78 -4.34
CA THR A 317 -9.58 -10.11 -4.13
C THR A 317 -10.01 -11.18 -5.14
N PRO A 318 -11.12 -11.84 -4.93
CA PRO A 318 -11.65 -12.79 -5.89
C PRO A 318 -11.82 -12.23 -7.31
N SER A 319 -12.11 -10.93 -7.44
CA SER A 319 -12.25 -10.23 -8.73
C SER A 319 -10.99 -9.52 -9.22
N GLY A 320 -9.83 -9.87 -8.71
CA GLY A 320 -8.54 -9.27 -9.10
C GLY A 320 -7.91 -8.40 -8.02
N TRP A 321 -7.09 -7.44 -8.39
CA TRP A 321 -6.44 -6.53 -7.46
C TRP A 321 -7.33 -5.33 -7.14
N ALA A 322 -7.31 -4.88 -5.89
CA ALA A 322 -8.07 -3.73 -5.41
C ALA A 322 -7.21 -2.86 -4.49
N PRO A 323 -7.43 -1.53 -4.45
CA PRO A 323 -6.72 -0.64 -3.55
C PRO A 323 -7.06 -0.94 -2.08
N ASN A 324 -6.13 -0.68 -1.18
CA ASN A 324 -6.31 -0.73 0.26
C ASN A 324 -6.07 0.65 0.90
N GLY A 325 -6.11 0.73 2.24
CA GLY A 325 -5.90 1.98 2.96
C GLY A 325 -4.55 2.63 2.65
N ASN A 326 -3.48 1.84 2.50
CA ASN A 326 -2.15 2.35 2.14
C ASN A 326 -2.14 3.00 0.75
N TRP A 327 -2.84 2.40 -0.22
CA TRP A 327 -2.97 2.99 -1.56
C TRP A 327 -3.63 4.37 -1.51
N TRP A 328 -4.70 4.51 -0.71
CA TRP A 328 -5.39 5.78 -0.55
C TRP A 328 -4.57 6.82 0.22
N ALA A 329 -3.75 6.41 1.18
CA ALA A 329 -2.79 7.30 1.84
C ALA A 329 -1.75 7.82 0.85
N MET A 330 -1.12 6.93 0.06
CA MET A 330 -0.18 7.29 -1.01
C MET A 330 -0.85 8.16 -2.09
N ARG A 331 -2.09 7.83 -2.49
CA ARG A 331 -2.86 8.61 -3.46
C ARG A 331 -3.16 10.03 -2.94
N THR A 332 -3.49 10.15 -1.66
CA THR A 332 -3.71 11.46 -1.02
C THR A 332 -2.41 12.25 -0.94
N TYR A 333 -1.29 11.58 -0.64
CA TYR A 333 0.03 12.21 -0.67
C TYR A 333 0.42 12.69 -2.07
N ALA A 334 0.10 11.94 -3.11
CA ALA A 334 0.32 12.35 -4.51
C ALA A 334 -0.50 13.61 -4.91
N ASP A 335 -1.54 13.93 -4.14
CA ASP A 335 -2.30 15.18 -4.31
C ASP A 335 -1.64 16.41 -3.68
N LEU A 336 -0.61 16.23 -2.83
CA LEU A 336 0.22 17.32 -2.33
C LEU A 336 1.12 17.84 -3.45
N THR A 337 0.54 18.58 -4.37
CA THR A 337 1.23 19.21 -5.53
C THR A 337 1.51 20.68 -5.28
N GLY A 338 2.28 21.32 -6.16
CA GLY A 338 2.63 22.74 -6.02
C GLY A 338 3.78 22.93 -5.03
N THR A 339 3.57 23.72 -3.99
CA THR A 339 4.58 24.06 -3.00
C THR A 339 4.20 23.52 -1.62
N LEU A 340 5.12 22.82 -0.97
CA LEU A 340 4.97 22.43 0.43
C LEU A 340 5.01 23.67 1.31
N VAL A 341 4.20 23.64 2.36
CA VAL A 341 4.09 24.71 3.34
C VAL A 341 4.49 24.25 4.73
N SER A 342 4.83 25.19 5.61
CA SER A 342 5.20 24.87 6.99
C SER A 342 4.01 24.25 7.73
N THR A 343 4.27 23.17 8.46
CA THR A 343 3.30 22.47 9.30
C THR A 343 3.84 22.34 10.71
N SER A 344 2.95 21.95 11.64
CA SER A 344 3.42 21.47 12.94
C SER A 344 4.49 20.41 12.73
N GLU A 345 5.53 20.46 13.56
CA GLU A 345 6.36 19.29 13.79
C GLU A 345 5.48 18.15 14.34
N GLN A 346 6.05 16.98 14.46
CA GLN A 346 5.33 15.84 15.03
C GLN A 346 4.74 16.21 16.40
N VAL A 347 3.43 16.04 16.57
CA VAL A 347 2.72 16.23 17.84
C VAL A 347 2.42 14.87 18.48
N GLY A 348 3.21 14.49 19.47
CA GLY A 348 3.20 13.12 19.98
C GLY A 348 3.66 12.16 18.88
N SER A 349 2.82 11.18 18.52
CA SER A 349 3.06 10.22 17.44
C SER A 349 2.45 10.63 16.07
N THR A 350 1.75 11.78 16.02
CA THR A 350 1.04 12.23 14.80
C THR A 350 1.89 13.21 14.00
N ALA A 351 2.06 12.97 12.71
CA ALA A 351 2.72 13.87 11.77
C ALA A 351 1.72 14.36 10.70
N ILE A 352 2.00 15.55 10.15
CA ILE A 352 1.22 16.21 9.11
C ILE A 352 2.15 16.84 8.08
N SER A 353 1.83 16.70 6.80
CA SER A 353 2.42 17.50 5.72
C SER A 353 1.33 18.16 4.90
N ALA A 354 1.63 19.32 4.31
CA ALA A 354 0.66 20.05 3.51
C ALA A 354 1.32 20.78 2.34
N SER A 355 0.53 21.02 1.30
CA SER A 355 0.92 21.83 0.14
C SER A 355 -0.19 22.76 -0.30
N GLU A 356 0.18 23.81 -1.02
CA GLU A 356 -0.72 24.67 -1.77
C GLU A 356 -0.38 24.62 -3.26
N ASP A 357 -1.41 24.57 -4.10
CA ASP A 357 -1.29 24.55 -5.56
C ASP A 357 -2.25 25.56 -6.19
N PRO A 358 -1.75 26.77 -6.56
CA PRO A 358 -2.58 27.80 -7.15
C PRO A 358 -3.11 27.40 -8.53
N ALA A 359 -2.39 26.56 -9.27
CA ALA A 359 -2.82 26.09 -10.59
C ALA A 359 -4.06 25.19 -10.50
N LYS A 360 -4.09 24.35 -9.46
CA LYS A 360 -5.23 23.48 -9.15
C LYS A 360 -6.25 24.13 -8.22
N LYS A 361 -5.97 25.31 -7.69
CA LYS A 361 -6.80 26.04 -6.72
C LYS A 361 -7.19 25.19 -5.54
N ARG A 362 -6.22 24.50 -4.96
CA ARG A 362 -6.42 23.65 -3.78
C ARG A 362 -5.22 23.71 -2.84
N ALA A 363 -5.48 23.49 -1.55
CA ALA A 363 -4.46 23.09 -0.59
C ALA A 363 -4.85 21.73 -0.03
N VAL A 364 -3.86 20.87 0.21
CA VAL A 364 -4.05 19.50 0.70
C VAL A 364 -3.14 19.26 1.87
N ALA A 365 -3.66 18.64 2.93
CA ALA A 365 -2.86 18.11 4.02
C ALA A 365 -3.13 16.61 4.19
N LEU A 366 -2.06 15.86 4.48
CA LEU A 366 -2.11 14.45 4.84
C LEU A 366 -1.55 14.28 6.25
N LEU A 367 -2.24 13.50 7.07
CA LEU A 367 -1.79 13.21 8.43
C LEU A 367 -2.04 11.74 8.80
N GLY A 368 -1.17 11.22 9.64
CA GLY A 368 -1.22 9.87 10.18
C GLY A 368 -0.49 9.77 11.52
N ASP A 369 -0.68 8.67 12.18
CA ASP A 369 -0.09 8.38 13.50
C ASP A 369 0.82 7.16 13.38
N ILE A 370 2.08 7.28 13.82
CA ILE A 370 2.99 6.16 13.98
C ILE A 370 2.77 5.53 15.36
N GLN A 371 2.92 4.23 15.48
CA GLN A 371 2.75 3.47 16.72
C GLN A 371 1.31 3.39 17.26
N GLY A 372 0.34 4.02 16.60
CA GLY A 372 -1.05 3.84 16.89
C GLY A 372 -1.51 4.28 18.28
N ALA A 373 -1.11 5.47 18.74
CA ALA A 373 -1.34 5.89 20.11
C ALA A 373 -2.56 6.81 20.29
N TYR A 374 -3.02 7.51 19.24
CA TYR A 374 -4.06 8.52 19.39
C TYR A 374 -5.41 8.13 18.78
N VAL A 375 -6.46 8.27 19.57
CA VAL A 375 -7.87 8.23 19.16
C VAL A 375 -8.59 9.34 19.90
N GLY A 376 -9.36 10.17 19.20
CA GLY A 376 -10.10 11.26 19.84
C GLY A 376 -10.29 12.49 18.96
N PRO A 377 -10.76 13.61 19.53
CA PRO A 377 -11.02 14.84 18.79
C PRO A 377 -9.72 15.48 18.30
N MET A 378 -9.72 15.89 17.05
CA MET A 378 -8.59 16.53 16.38
C MET A 378 -9.06 17.80 15.67
N ALA A 379 -8.16 18.76 15.55
CA ALA A 379 -8.36 19.98 14.78
C ALA A 379 -7.11 20.30 13.94
N VAL A 380 -7.33 20.64 12.67
CA VAL A 380 -6.28 21.18 11.80
C VAL A 380 -6.58 22.64 11.53
N THR A 381 -5.67 23.53 11.96
CA THR A 381 -5.80 24.97 11.73
C THR A 381 -4.92 25.39 10.56
N PHE A 382 -5.54 25.93 9.51
CA PHE A 382 -4.86 26.53 8.36
C PHE A 382 -4.78 28.03 8.56
N LYS A 383 -3.55 28.57 8.60
CA LYS A 383 -3.23 30.00 8.77
C LYS A 383 -2.71 30.59 7.47
N GLY A 384 -2.67 31.95 7.38
CA GLY A 384 -2.09 32.62 6.24
C GLY A 384 -2.94 32.55 4.98
N LEU A 385 -4.28 32.48 5.11
CA LEU A 385 -5.23 32.42 4.00
C LEU A 385 -5.16 33.62 3.07
N SER A 386 -4.70 34.77 3.57
CA SER A 386 -4.44 35.97 2.75
C SER A 386 -3.39 35.73 1.65
N SER A 387 -2.50 34.74 1.83
CA SER A 387 -1.52 34.35 0.80
C SER A 387 -2.10 33.44 -0.28
N THR A 388 -3.32 32.89 -0.06
CA THR A 388 -4.05 31.99 -0.96
C THR A 388 -5.47 32.50 -1.25
N PRO A 389 -5.64 33.74 -1.75
CA PRO A 389 -6.96 34.38 -1.92
C PRO A 389 -7.89 33.57 -2.86
N TRP A 390 -7.35 32.72 -3.68
CA TRP A 390 -8.08 31.83 -4.58
C TRP A 390 -8.79 30.68 -3.84
N LEU A 391 -8.48 30.42 -2.55
CA LEU A 391 -9.24 29.52 -1.67
C LEU A 391 -10.45 30.22 -1.03
N VAL A 392 -10.41 31.55 -0.89
CA VAL A 392 -11.42 32.29 -0.12
C VAL A 392 -12.50 32.83 -1.06
N ARG A 393 -13.77 32.59 -0.73
CA ARG A 393 -14.95 33.18 -1.42
C ARG A 393 -15.92 33.72 -0.37
N ASP A 394 -16.26 34.96 -0.46
CA ASP A 394 -17.18 35.63 0.49
C ASP A 394 -16.82 35.43 1.96
N GLY A 395 -15.50 35.36 2.25
CA GLY A 395 -14.99 35.12 3.60
C GLY A 395 -15.08 33.68 4.08
N LEU A 396 -15.35 32.72 3.18
CA LEU A 396 -15.47 31.28 3.45
C LEU A 396 -14.40 30.50 2.69
N VAL A 397 -14.05 29.33 3.20
CA VAL A 397 -13.23 28.31 2.54
C VAL A 397 -13.96 26.97 2.63
N HIS A 398 -14.10 26.29 1.52
CA HIS A 398 -14.66 24.93 1.54
C HIS A 398 -13.59 23.93 1.97
N ALA A 399 -13.86 23.21 3.06
CA ALA A 399 -12.96 22.19 3.62
C ALA A 399 -13.65 20.81 3.62
N THR A 400 -12.91 19.80 3.16
CA THR A 400 -13.34 18.40 3.21
C THR A 400 -12.26 17.56 3.90
N VAL A 401 -12.66 16.72 4.86
CA VAL A 401 -11.80 15.74 5.51
C VAL A 401 -12.22 14.34 5.08
N TYR A 402 -11.28 13.61 4.50
CA TYR A 402 -11.42 12.19 4.21
C TYR A 402 -10.74 11.36 5.28
N ARG A 403 -11.50 10.46 5.87
CA ARG A 403 -10.95 9.33 6.60
C ARG A 403 -10.51 8.27 5.60
N ILE A 404 -9.35 7.73 5.80
CA ILE A 404 -8.75 6.63 5.05
C ILE A 404 -8.56 5.46 6.04
N PRO A 405 -9.56 4.57 6.18
CA PRO A 405 -9.46 3.43 7.08
C PRO A 405 -8.30 2.53 6.70
N ASP A 406 -7.64 1.94 7.70
CA ASP A 406 -6.74 0.81 7.48
C ASP A 406 -7.56 -0.45 7.18
N GLN A 407 -7.93 -0.58 5.92
CA GLN A 407 -8.85 -1.61 5.41
C GLN A 407 -8.39 -2.12 4.05
N ALA A 408 -8.59 -3.41 3.83
CA ALA A 408 -8.27 -4.10 2.59
C ALA A 408 -9.41 -5.08 2.21
N PRO A 409 -10.07 -4.92 1.05
CA PRO A 409 -9.95 -3.80 0.12
C PRO A 409 -10.60 -2.50 0.61
N LEU A 410 -10.16 -1.37 0.07
CA LEU A 410 -10.79 -0.06 0.29
C LEU A 410 -11.00 0.62 -1.07
N TYR A 411 -12.23 0.64 -1.55
CA TYR A 411 -12.55 1.16 -2.89
C TYR A 411 -12.73 2.69 -2.92
N THR A 412 -13.04 3.31 -1.78
CA THR A 412 -13.23 4.76 -1.68
C THR A 412 -12.90 5.25 -0.28
N ARG A 413 -12.50 6.51 -0.18
CA ARG A 413 -12.34 7.21 1.10
C ARG A 413 -13.70 7.64 1.64
N GLN A 414 -13.80 7.83 2.95
CA GLN A 414 -15.00 8.31 3.61
C GLN A 414 -14.88 9.80 3.94
N ALA A 415 -15.73 10.65 3.38
CA ALA A 415 -15.85 12.03 3.82
C ALA A 415 -16.47 12.08 5.23
N VAL A 416 -15.72 12.58 6.21
CA VAL A 416 -16.16 12.72 7.60
C VAL A 416 -16.48 14.17 7.98
N PHE A 417 -16.05 15.11 7.15
CA PHE A 417 -16.36 16.54 7.23
C PHE A 417 -16.39 17.12 5.82
N SER A 418 -17.39 17.93 5.48
CA SER A 418 -17.43 18.69 4.22
C SER A 418 -18.32 19.91 4.42
N GLN A 419 -17.73 21.10 4.61
CA GLN A 419 -18.43 22.32 4.95
C GLN A 419 -17.67 23.57 4.49
N ASP A 420 -18.41 24.65 4.35
CA ASP A 420 -17.87 25.99 4.21
C ASP A 420 -17.51 26.56 5.58
N VAL A 421 -16.22 26.82 5.80
CA VAL A 421 -15.68 27.32 7.07
C VAL A 421 -15.39 28.81 6.94
N LYS A 422 -15.86 29.60 7.91
CA LYS A 422 -15.62 31.04 7.95
C LYS A 422 -14.18 31.34 8.28
N VAL A 423 -13.57 32.25 7.51
CA VAL A 423 -12.22 32.78 7.79
C VAL A 423 -12.31 33.77 8.95
N GLU A 424 -11.53 33.50 10.01
CA GLU A 424 -11.40 34.37 11.16
C GLU A 424 -9.91 34.57 11.47
N ASN A 425 -9.47 35.82 11.64
CA ASN A 425 -8.06 36.15 11.93
C ASN A 425 -7.07 35.51 10.93
N ASP A 426 -7.40 35.54 9.63
CA ASP A 426 -6.60 34.95 8.54
C ASP A 426 -6.40 33.42 8.65
N ALA A 427 -7.33 32.74 9.32
CA ALA A 427 -7.27 31.30 9.56
C ALA A 427 -8.64 30.64 9.49
N ILE A 428 -8.62 29.31 9.28
CA ILE A 428 -9.76 28.43 9.53
C ILE A 428 -9.30 27.26 10.39
N THR A 429 -10.22 26.69 11.18
CA THR A 429 -9.98 25.46 11.95
C THR A 429 -10.98 24.39 11.51
N VAL A 430 -10.48 23.24 11.13
CA VAL A 430 -11.24 22.09 10.62
C VAL A 430 -11.24 21.00 11.70
N PRO A 431 -12.36 20.78 12.44
CA PRO A 431 -12.45 19.77 13.48
C PRO A 431 -12.93 18.44 12.89
N PHE A 432 -12.41 17.33 13.42
CA PHE A 432 -12.91 15.98 13.14
C PHE A 432 -12.48 15.02 14.26
N ASP A 433 -12.99 13.79 14.24
CA ASP A 433 -12.56 12.74 15.17
C ASP A 433 -11.59 11.79 14.49
N PHE A 434 -10.46 11.56 15.12
CA PHE A 434 -9.52 10.51 14.76
C PHE A 434 -10.06 9.17 15.29
N LYS A 435 -10.69 8.39 14.43
CA LYS A 435 -11.52 7.22 14.81
C LYS A 435 -10.72 5.96 15.11
N SER A 436 -9.55 5.82 14.51
CA SER A 436 -8.66 4.68 14.70
C SER A 436 -7.23 5.14 14.57
N GLN A 437 -6.41 4.63 15.43
CA GLN A 437 -4.96 4.83 15.46
C GLN A 437 -4.24 4.38 14.19
N HIS A 438 -4.88 3.52 13.38
CA HIS A 438 -4.31 2.98 12.14
C HIS A 438 -4.80 3.71 10.88
N ASP A 439 -5.74 4.65 11.05
CA ASP A 439 -6.29 5.39 9.93
C ASP A 439 -5.39 6.57 9.52
N ALA A 440 -5.42 6.93 8.24
CA ALA A 440 -4.92 8.21 7.77
C ALA A 440 -6.07 9.18 7.52
N TYR A 441 -5.74 10.47 7.41
CA TYR A 441 -6.71 11.51 7.07
C TYR A 441 -6.13 12.47 6.05
N GLY A 442 -6.93 12.80 5.03
CA GLY A 442 -6.63 13.85 4.06
C GLY A 442 -7.55 15.04 4.24
N VAL A 443 -7.00 16.25 4.40
CA VAL A 443 -7.77 17.49 4.49
C VAL A 443 -7.57 18.28 3.19
N TYR A 444 -8.67 18.57 2.52
CA TYR A 444 -8.67 19.31 1.25
C TYR A 444 -9.36 20.65 1.42
N LEU A 445 -8.69 21.72 1.07
CA LEU A 445 -9.28 23.04 0.91
C LEU A 445 -9.43 23.30 -0.59
N SER A 446 -10.64 23.23 -1.08
CA SER A 446 -10.93 23.41 -2.51
C SER A 446 -12.43 23.62 -2.75
N TRP A 447 -12.76 24.43 -3.73
CA TRP A 447 -14.13 24.64 -4.17
C TRP A 447 -14.59 23.67 -5.28
N THR A 448 -13.69 22.84 -5.78
CA THR A 448 -13.94 21.95 -6.91
C THR A 448 -13.79 20.48 -6.59
N GLU A 449 -13.30 20.14 -5.39
CA GLU A 449 -13.11 18.76 -4.94
C GLU A 449 -13.72 18.61 -3.53
N PRO A 450 -14.14 17.38 -3.23
CA PRO A 450 -14.11 16.21 -4.10
C PRO A 450 -15.48 15.88 -4.70
N GLN A 451 -15.43 15.32 -5.91
CA GLN A 451 -16.56 14.61 -6.47
C GLN A 451 -16.53 13.18 -5.96
N GLU A 452 -17.65 12.66 -5.51
CA GLU A 452 -17.72 11.30 -4.98
C GLU A 452 -18.77 10.45 -5.70
N ILE A 453 -18.47 9.17 -5.84
CA ILE A 453 -19.43 8.16 -6.29
C ILE A 453 -19.45 7.01 -5.29
N SER A 454 -20.63 6.62 -4.85
CA SER A 454 -20.85 5.42 -4.05
C SER A 454 -21.74 4.43 -4.81
N LEU A 455 -21.52 3.16 -4.55
CA LEU A 455 -22.16 2.03 -5.19
C LEU A 455 -22.65 1.08 -4.10
N ASP A 456 -23.97 0.89 -4.05
CA ASP A 456 -24.62 -0.09 -3.17
C ASP A 456 -24.99 -1.34 -4.00
N ALA A 457 -23.96 -2.10 -4.37
CA ALA A 457 -24.13 -3.34 -5.09
C ALA A 457 -24.19 -4.53 -4.13
N PRO A 458 -24.87 -5.63 -4.52
CA PRO A 458 -24.82 -6.84 -3.72
C PRO A 458 -23.39 -7.36 -3.63
N THR A 459 -22.99 -7.76 -2.43
CA THR A 459 -21.70 -8.44 -2.17
C THR A 459 -21.76 -9.91 -2.57
N ALA A 460 -22.93 -10.35 -2.98
CA ALA A 460 -23.23 -11.69 -3.37
C ALA A 460 -24.31 -11.73 -4.46
N VAL A 461 -24.12 -12.52 -5.51
CA VAL A 461 -25.06 -12.66 -6.61
C VAL A 461 -25.52 -14.11 -6.79
N HIS A 462 -26.83 -14.30 -7.06
CA HIS A 462 -27.42 -15.61 -7.34
C HIS A 462 -27.83 -15.71 -8.80
N ALA A 463 -27.75 -16.90 -9.36
CA ALA A 463 -28.25 -17.18 -10.70
C ALA A 463 -29.77 -16.94 -10.76
N GLY A 464 -30.25 -16.42 -11.89
CA GLY A 464 -31.66 -16.16 -12.11
C GLY A 464 -32.30 -15.07 -11.25
N SER A 465 -31.52 -14.19 -10.65
CA SER A 465 -31.96 -13.16 -9.70
C SER A 465 -31.99 -11.77 -10.34
N THR A 466 -32.75 -10.88 -9.70
CA THR A 466 -32.83 -9.46 -10.08
C THR A 466 -32.55 -8.57 -8.85
N TYR A 467 -31.65 -7.60 -9.04
CA TYR A 467 -31.22 -6.67 -8.01
C TYR A 467 -31.49 -5.23 -8.45
N THR A 468 -31.82 -4.37 -7.49
CA THR A 468 -31.76 -2.91 -7.70
C THR A 468 -30.47 -2.38 -7.10
N VAL A 469 -29.63 -1.75 -7.91
CA VAL A 469 -28.32 -1.24 -7.53
C VAL A 469 -28.33 0.29 -7.59
N PRO A 470 -28.39 0.98 -6.44
CA PRO A 470 -28.24 2.43 -6.39
C PRO A 470 -26.79 2.85 -6.63
N VAL A 471 -26.59 3.80 -7.53
CA VAL A 471 -25.33 4.52 -7.71
C VAL A 471 -25.58 5.97 -7.32
N THR A 472 -24.87 6.45 -6.30
CA THR A 472 -25.00 7.81 -5.80
C THR A 472 -23.77 8.62 -6.18
N PHE A 473 -23.98 9.70 -6.93
CA PHE A 473 -22.95 10.70 -7.19
C PHE A 473 -23.20 11.91 -6.29
N THR A 474 -22.15 12.39 -5.61
CA THR A 474 -22.20 13.56 -4.74
C THR A 474 -21.27 14.66 -5.27
N ASN A 475 -21.83 15.84 -5.47
CA ASN A 475 -21.05 17.05 -5.75
C ASN A 475 -20.53 17.63 -4.44
N GLY A 476 -19.31 17.24 -4.03
CA GLY A 476 -18.61 17.78 -2.86
C GLY A 476 -17.92 19.12 -3.12
N GLY A 477 -17.89 19.59 -4.38
CA GLY A 477 -17.26 20.84 -4.76
C GLY A 477 -18.14 22.07 -4.49
N GLY A 478 -17.55 23.26 -4.59
CA GLY A 478 -18.27 24.56 -4.41
C GLY A 478 -19.02 25.04 -5.64
N GLU A 479 -18.96 24.33 -6.76
CA GLU A 479 -19.57 24.74 -8.05
C GLU A 479 -20.72 23.80 -8.44
N ILE A 480 -21.53 24.23 -9.41
CA ILE A 480 -22.58 23.40 -9.98
C ILE A 480 -21.96 22.39 -10.95
N ASP A 481 -22.17 21.10 -10.71
CA ASP A 481 -21.92 20.06 -11.70
C ASP A 481 -23.01 20.07 -12.79
N ARG A 482 -22.58 19.89 -14.04
CA ARG A 482 -23.46 19.84 -15.20
C ARG A 482 -23.33 18.52 -15.93
N ASP A 483 -24.42 18.08 -16.53
CA ASP A 483 -24.46 16.86 -17.33
C ASP A 483 -23.91 15.62 -16.57
N VAL A 484 -24.29 15.50 -15.30
CA VAL A 484 -23.89 14.36 -14.48
C VAL A 484 -24.49 13.09 -15.07
N ARG A 485 -23.63 12.15 -15.47
CA ARG A 485 -24.02 10.85 -16.01
C ARG A 485 -23.33 9.76 -15.20
N THR A 486 -24.05 8.70 -14.91
CA THR A 486 -23.50 7.51 -14.29
C THR A 486 -23.62 6.32 -15.22
N SER A 487 -22.74 5.35 -15.06
CA SER A 487 -22.81 4.03 -15.67
C SER A 487 -22.47 2.97 -14.64
N LEU A 488 -23.00 1.78 -14.79
CA LEU A 488 -22.69 0.62 -13.98
C LEU A 488 -22.38 -0.56 -14.90
N ALA A 489 -21.28 -1.25 -14.65
CA ALA A 489 -20.87 -2.43 -15.40
C ALA A 489 -20.41 -3.55 -14.46
N ALA A 490 -20.51 -4.78 -14.90
CA ALA A 490 -20.03 -5.97 -14.20
C ALA A 490 -18.90 -6.61 -15.01
N TYR A 491 -17.84 -7.00 -14.32
CA TYR A 491 -16.65 -7.61 -14.90
C TYR A 491 -16.29 -8.90 -14.19
N THR A 492 -15.64 -9.80 -14.91
CA THR A 492 -14.93 -10.97 -14.35
C THR A 492 -13.62 -10.52 -13.68
N PRO A 493 -12.94 -11.38 -12.91
CA PRO A 493 -11.63 -11.09 -12.33
C PRO A 493 -10.57 -10.69 -13.37
N ASP A 494 -10.68 -11.22 -14.59
CA ASP A 494 -9.76 -10.91 -15.70
C ASP A 494 -10.05 -9.56 -16.37
N GLY A 495 -11.12 -8.86 -15.93
CA GLY A 495 -11.50 -7.55 -16.44
C GLY A 495 -12.39 -7.58 -17.67
N GLU A 496 -12.84 -8.76 -18.13
CA GLU A 496 -13.79 -8.90 -19.22
C GLU A 496 -15.22 -8.65 -18.74
N PRO A 497 -16.14 -8.20 -19.61
CA PRO A 497 -17.55 -8.08 -19.25
C PRO A 497 -18.11 -9.40 -18.71
N ALA A 498 -18.80 -9.35 -17.58
CA ALA A 498 -19.30 -10.53 -16.89
C ALA A 498 -20.37 -11.25 -17.71
N PRO A 499 -20.16 -12.49 -18.14
CA PRO A 499 -21.16 -13.24 -18.88
C PRO A 499 -22.36 -13.54 -17.97
N GLY A 500 -23.57 -13.49 -18.52
CA GLY A 500 -24.80 -13.78 -17.77
C GLY A 500 -25.26 -12.68 -16.79
N ILE A 501 -24.58 -11.51 -16.74
CA ILE A 501 -25.06 -10.36 -15.99
C ILE A 501 -25.49 -9.25 -16.95
N THR A 502 -26.74 -8.83 -16.86
CA THR A 502 -27.30 -7.73 -17.66
C THR A 502 -27.64 -6.57 -16.73
N ILE A 503 -27.19 -5.37 -17.08
CA ILE A 503 -27.46 -4.16 -16.32
C ILE A 503 -28.19 -3.14 -17.19
N THR A 504 -29.33 -2.65 -16.71
CA THR A 504 -30.13 -1.63 -17.36
C THR A 504 -30.54 -0.54 -16.37
N CYS A 505 -31.03 0.59 -16.85
CA CYS A 505 -31.64 1.57 -15.96
C CYS A 505 -32.95 1.05 -15.38
N ALA A 506 -33.23 1.36 -14.13
CA ALA A 506 -34.44 0.89 -13.45
C ALA A 506 -35.75 1.41 -14.11
N ASP A 507 -35.68 2.50 -14.89
CA ASP A 507 -36.78 3.07 -15.67
C ASP A 507 -36.90 2.50 -17.09
N GLY A 508 -36.14 1.44 -17.40
CA GLY A 508 -36.16 0.75 -18.69
C GLY A 508 -35.37 1.40 -19.82
N HIS A 509 -34.66 2.47 -19.59
CA HIS A 509 -33.78 3.09 -20.59
C HIS A 509 -32.46 2.30 -20.67
N ALA A 510 -32.10 1.74 -21.80
CA ALA A 510 -30.85 1.07 -22.06
C ALA A 510 -30.17 1.73 -23.28
N PRO A 511 -28.81 1.79 -23.34
CA PRO A 511 -27.81 1.39 -22.34
C PRO A 511 -27.41 2.50 -21.37
N ALA A 512 -27.93 3.70 -21.46
CA ALA A 512 -27.52 4.83 -20.63
C ALA A 512 -28.72 5.42 -19.86
N CYS A 513 -28.57 5.56 -18.55
CA CYS A 513 -29.56 6.18 -17.71
C CYS A 513 -29.65 7.70 -17.97
N PRO A 514 -30.84 8.33 -17.76
CA PRO A 514 -30.97 9.76 -17.85
C PRO A 514 -29.97 10.49 -16.97
N GLY A 515 -29.25 11.45 -17.55
CA GLY A 515 -28.33 12.28 -16.78
C GLY A 515 -29.06 13.32 -15.93
N VAL A 516 -28.36 13.82 -14.91
CA VAL A 516 -28.81 14.95 -14.09
C VAL A 516 -28.21 16.22 -14.68
N PRO A 517 -29.07 17.12 -15.26
CA PRO A 517 -28.56 18.31 -16.00
C PRO A 517 -27.74 19.27 -15.13
N LYS A 518 -28.07 19.36 -13.84
CA LYS A 518 -27.39 20.22 -12.86
C LYS A 518 -27.45 19.60 -11.47
N LEU A 519 -26.34 19.64 -10.75
CA LEU A 519 -26.25 19.22 -9.37
C LEU A 519 -25.50 20.31 -8.58
N ALA A 520 -26.18 20.93 -7.63
CA ALA A 520 -25.56 21.97 -6.80
C ALA A 520 -24.53 21.39 -5.83
N SER A 521 -23.66 22.27 -5.31
CA SER A 521 -22.70 21.92 -4.26
C SER A 521 -23.40 21.25 -3.08
N GLY A 522 -22.83 20.17 -2.56
CA GLY A 522 -23.37 19.38 -1.44
C GLY A 522 -24.57 18.52 -1.80
N GLN A 523 -25.08 18.56 -3.01
CA GLN A 523 -26.20 17.75 -3.45
C GLN A 523 -25.74 16.39 -4.00
N SER A 524 -26.60 15.38 -3.81
CA SER A 524 -26.39 14.04 -4.35
C SER A 524 -27.48 13.68 -5.37
N ALA A 525 -27.09 12.93 -6.38
CA ALA A 525 -27.98 12.31 -7.36
C ALA A 525 -27.89 10.79 -7.24
N VAL A 526 -29.02 10.12 -7.11
CA VAL A 526 -29.11 8.66 -7.05
C VAL A 526 -29.71 8.14 -8.35
N VAL A 527 -28.92 7.35 -9.08
CA VAL A 527 -29.38 6.63 -10.26
C VAL A 527 -29.50 5.14 -9.91
N ARG A 528 -30.68 4.57 -10.18
CA ARG A 528 -30.95 3.15 -9.88
C ARG A 528 -30.80 2.32 -11.14
N TYR A 529 -30.07 1.24 -11.02
CA TYR A 529 -29.86 0.24 -12.05
C TYR A 529 -30.62 -1.02 -11.68
N THR A 530 -31.19 -1.70 -12.68
CA THR A 530 -31.67 -3.07 -12.57
C THR A 530 -30.58 -3.98 -13.08
N MET A 531 -30.13 -4.86 -12.25
CA MET A 531 -29.16 -5.92 -12.59
C MET A 531 -29.87 -7.26 -12.57
N THR A 532 -29.82 -7.99 -13.67
CA THR A 532 -30.37 -9.36 -13.78
C THR A 532 -29.25 -10.33 -14.07
N THR A 533 -29.29 -11.48 -13.41
CA THR A 533 -28.38 -12.59 -13.63
C THR A 533 -29.10 -13.70 -14.39
N SER A 534 -28.42 -14.37 -15.31
CA SER A 534 -28.94 -15.52 -16.02
C SER A 534 -29.12 -16.73 -15.08
N ALA A 535 -30.01 -17.64 -15.43
CA ALA A 535 -30.19 -18.86 -14.65
C ALA A 535 -28.98 -19.80 -14.71
N ASP A 536 -28.14 -19.64 -15.72
CA ASP A 536 -26.88 -20.32 -15.94
C ASP A 536 -25.65 -19.43 -15.66
N LEU A 537 -25.78 -18.47 -14.72
CA LEU A 537 -24.67 -17.60 -14.34
C LEU A 537 -23.46 -18.46 -13.99
N PRO A 538 -22.31 -18.24 -14.64
CA PRO A 538 -21.10 -18.99 -14.32
C PRO A 538 -20.71 -18.81 -12.85
N LYS A 539 -20.29 -19.89 -12.19
CA LYS A 539 -19.66 -19.78 -10.87
C LYS A 539 -18.40 -18.94 -11.00
N GLY A 540 -18.25 -17.93 -10.18
CA GLY A 540 -17.10 -17.05 -10.23
C GLY A 540 -17.33 -15.75 -9.44
N ASN A 541 -16.28 -14.97 -9.38
CA ASN A 541 -16.30 -13.66 -8.73
C ASN A 541 -16.59 -12.58 -9.77
N TYR A 542 -17.24 -11.53 -9.34
CA TYR A 542 -17.63 -10.43 -10.22
C TYR A 542 -17.25 -9.11 -9.57
N ARG A 543 -16.81 -8.15 -10.37
CA ARG A 543 -16.57 -6.78 -9.94
C ARG A 543 -17.62 -5.86 -10.55
N PHE A 544 -18.39 -5.19 -9.71
CA PHE A 544 -19.28 -4.12 -10.13
C PHE A 544 -18.55 -2.79 -10.09
N THR A 545 -18.56 -2.07 -11.20
CA THR A 545 -17.90 -0.78 -11.32
C THR A 545 -18.89 0.28 -11.73
N ALA A 546 -19.04 1.30 -10.91
CA ALA A 546 -19.78 2.51 -11.24
C ALA A 546 -18.82 3.62 -11.67
N VAL A 547 -19.15 4.33 -12.74
CA VAL A 547 -18.44 5.52 -13.20
C VAL A 547 -19.42 6.67 -13.27
N ALA A 548 -19.06 7.83 -12.75
CA ALA A 548 -19.77 9.07 -13.01
C ALA A 548 -18.90 10.04 -13.79
N THR A 549 -19.50 10.70 -14.77
CA THR A 549 -18.90 11.81 -15.51
C THR A 549 -19.72 13.07 -15.31
N THR A 550 -19.06 14.20 -15.20
CA THR A 550 -19.69 15.51 -15.04
C THR A 550 -18.83 16.60 -15.66
N LYS A 551 -19.44 17.77 -15.90
CA LYS A 551 -18.74 18.99 -16.28
C LYS A 551 -18.78 19.98 -15.13
N ALA A 552 -17.62 20.31 -14.56
CA ALA A 552 -17.47 21.38 -13.60
C ALA A 552 -16.48 22.42 -14.13
N ARG A 553 -16.86 23.70 -14.11
CA ARG A 553 -16.06 24.83 -14.64
C ARG A 553 -15.55 24.64 -16.07
N GLY A 554 -16.30 23.93 -16.90
CA GLY A 554 -15.91 23.67 -18.30
C GLY A 554 -14.89 22.54 -18.47
N GLN A 555 -14.53 21.84 -17.39
CA GLN A 555 -13.69 20.64 -17.43
C GLN A 555 -14.54 19.38 -17.28
N ASP A 556 -14.17 18.34 -18.02
CA ASP A 556 -14.75 17.00 -17.85
C ASP A 556 -14.09 16.33 -16.64
N ILE A 557 -14.92 15.86 -15.71
CA ILE A 557 -14.49 15.13 -14.51
C ILE A 557 -15.05 13.72 -14.59
N SER A 558 -14.26 12.73 -14.25
CA SER A 558 -14.66 11.32 -14.12
C SER A 558 -14.25 10.78 -12.77
N VAL A 559 -15.19 10.17 -12.06
CA VAL A 559 -14.94 9.46 -10.80
C VAL A 559 -15.46 8.03 -10.89
N LYS A 560 -14.80 7.10 -10.21
CA LYS A 560 -15.06 5.67 -10.30
C LYS A 560 -15.10 5.05 -8.91
N ASN A 561 -15.99 4.09 -8.70
CA ASN A 561 -16.03 3.22 -7.51
C ASN A 561 -16.34 1.79 -7.92
N SER A 562 -15.82 0.81 -7.19
CA SER A 562 -16.05 -0.61 -7.46
C SER A 562 -16.37 -1.38 -6.18
N VAL A 563 -17.22 -2.40 -6.32
CA VAL A 563 -17.57 -3.35 -5.26
C VAL A 563 -17.39 -4.75 -5.83
N ASP A 564 -16.71 -5.61 -5.09
CA ASP A 564 -16.57 -7.02 -5.45
C ASP A 564 -17.76 -7.79 -4.89
N ALA A 565 -18.39 -8.59 -5.74
CA ALA A 565 -19.33 -9.62 -5.33
C ALA A 565 -18.53 -10.91 -5.11
N LEU A 566 -18.44 -11.33 -3.86
CA LEU A 566 -17.75 -12.55 -3.49
C LEU A 566 -18.44 -13.77 -4.08
N LEU A 567 -17.65 -14.77 -4.42
CA LEU A 567 -18.13 -16.08 -4.80
C LEU A 567 -19.03 -16.63 -3.68
N HIS A 568 -20.23 -17.12 -4.06
CA HIS A 568 -21.00 -17.92 -3.13
C HIS A 568 -20.37 -19.29 -3.00
N CYS A 569 -19.87 -19.58 -1.82
CA CYS A 569 -19.76 -20.93 -1.36
C CYS A 569 -21.10 -21.41 -0.83
N GLU A 570 -21.53 -22.57 -1.22
CA GLU A 570 -22.66 -23.26 -0.59
C GLU A 570 -22.14 -24.28 0.43
N VAL A 571 -22.98 -24.68 1.34
CA VAL A 571 -22.68 -25.82 2.23
C VAL A 571 -22.34 -27.05 1.38
N GLY A 572 -21.17 -27.64 1.64
CA GLY A 572 -20.61 -28.77 0.90
C GLY A 572 -19.57 -28.39 -0.16
N ASP A 573 -19.45 -27.10 -0.51
CA ASP A 573 -18.40 -26.64 -1.42
C ASP A 573 -17.05 -26.46 -0.70
N VAL A 574 -15.97 -26.62 -1.45
CA VAL A 574 -14.63 -26.16 -1.06
C VAL A 574 -14.57 -24.65 -1.29
N CYS A 575 -14.44 -23.89 -0.20
CA CYS A 575 -14.36 -22.44 -0.23
C CYS A 575 -12.90 -22.03 -0.07
N GLU A 576 -12.22 -21.77 -1.17
CA GLU A 576 -10.80 -21.40 -1.17
C GLU A 576 -10.57 -20.13 -0.33
N ALA A 577 -9.63 -20.16 0.60
CA ALA A 577 -9.41 -19.06 1.53
C ALA A 577 -8.93 -17.79 0.81
N GLU A 578 -8.15 -17.93 -0.25
CA GLU A 578 -7.67 -16.83 -1.07
C GLU A 578 -8.78 -16.11 -1.84
N ASP A 579 -9.94 -16.74 -2.01
CA ASP A 579 -11.13 -16.12 -2.60
C ASP A 579 -11.89 -15.26 -1.57
N GLY A 580 -11.54 -15.36 -0.29
CA GLY A 580 -12.13 -14.58 0.80
C GLY A 580 -11.58 -13.17 0.93
N ALA A 581 -12.28 -12.33 1.68
CA ALA A 581 -11.82 -10.98 2.02
C ALA A 581 -10.71 -11.05 3.08
N MET A 582 -9.48 -10.73 2.70
CA MET A 582 -8.33 -10.67 3.59
C MET A 582 -8.22 -9.30 4.27
N SER A 583 -7.86 -9.27 5.54
CA SER A 583 -7.63 -8.04 6.31
C SER A 583 -6.58 -8.22 7.40
N GLY A 584 -6.19 -7.14 8.07
CA GLY A 584 -5.28 -7.15 9.21
C GLY A 584 -3.88 -7.68 8.90
N GLY A 585 -3.45 -7.66 7.65
CA GLY A 585 -2.14 -8.16 7.22
C GLY A 585 -2.13 -9.63 6.75
N ALA A 586 -3.29 -10.29 6.60
CA ALA A 586 -3.36 -11.57 5.91
C ALA A 586 -2.93 -11.41 4.43
N CYS A 587 -2.20 -12.37 3.89
CA CYS A 587 -1.63 -12.29 2.55
C CYS A 587 -1.83 -13.57 1.73
N LEU A 588 -1.94 -13.43 0.41
CA LEU A 588 -1.90 -14.56 -0.52
C LEU A 588 -0.48 -15.09 -0.64
N ALA A 589 -0.32 -16.42 -0.60
CA ALA A 589 0.93 -17.11 -0.85
C ALA A 589 0.76 -18.36 -1.72
N THR A 590 1.85 -18.81 -2.34
CA THR A 590 1.89 -20.00 -3.23
C THR A 590 3.17 -20.80 -3.07
N ASP A 591 4.00 -20.47 -2.08
CA ASP A 591 5.35 -20.98 -1.89
C ASP A 591 5.40 -22.36 -1.18
N HIS A 592 4.26 -22.86 -0.68
CA HIS A 592 4.14 -24.17 -0.04
C HIS A 592 3.21 -25.10 -0.82
N PRO A 593 3.72 -26.07 -1.58
CA PRO A 593 2.91 -26.91 -2.45
C PRO A 593 1.90 -27.79 -1.69
N GLY A 594 0.85 -28.22 -2.37
CA GLY A 594 -0.19 -29.11 -1.84
C GLY A 594 -1.47 -28.40 -1.42
N TYR A 595 -1.59 -27.10 -1.63
CA TYR A 595 -2.83 -26.35 -1.50
C TYR A 595 -3.79 -26.66 -2.66
N THR A 596 -5.05 -26.28 -2.51
CA THR A 596 -6.08 -26.29 -3.56
C THR A 596 -6.24 -24.86 -4.12
N GLY A 597 -7.04 -24.68 -5.16
CA GLY A 597 -7.28 -23.36 -5.73
C GLY A 597 -6.06 -22.72 -6.39
N SER A 598 -5.93 -21.41 -6.25
CA SER A 598 -4.87 -20.58 -6.86
C SER A 598 -3.74 -20.21 -5.87
N GLY A 599 -3.87 -20.57 -4.59
CA GLY A 599 -2.92 -20.24 -3.54
C GLY A 599 -3.50 -20.61 -2.17
N PHE A 600 -3.00 -19.97 -1.14
CA PHE A 600 -3.49 -20.08 0.23
C PHE A 600 -3.32 -18.74 0.96
N VAL A 601 -4.04 -18.54 2.06
CA VAL A 601 -3.87 -17.34 2.89
C VAL A 601 -2.82 -17.61 3.97
N ALA A 602 -1.79 -16.76 3.98
CA ALA A 602 -0.66 -16.79 4.90
C ALA A 602 -0.60 -15.52 5.76
N CYS A 603 0.57 -15.27 6.36
CA CYS A 603 0.86 -14.09 7.17
C CYS A 603 0.16 -14.05 8.55
N PHE A 604 -0.36 -15.17 9.04
CA PHE A 604 -0.87 -15.28 10.41
C PHE A 604 0.27 -15.42 11.43
N THR A 605 1.28 -14.56 11.33
CA THR A 605 2.49 -14.57 12.17
C THR A 605 2.45 -13.54 13.29
N THR A 606 1.66 -12.48 13.13
CA THR A 606 1.35 -11.47 14.14
C THR A 606 -0.16 -11.44 14.40
N ARG A 607 -0.61 -10.84 15.48
CA ARG A 607 -2.05 -10.69 15.75
C ARG A 607 -2.66 -9.66 14.82
N GLY A 608 -3.87 -9.96 14.31
CA GLY A 608 -4.63 -9.07 13.46
C GLY A 608 -5.09 -9.65 12.13
N PRO A 609 -4.26 -10.47 11.43
CA PRO A 609 -4.67 -11.08 10.18
C PRO A 609 -5.97 -11.84 10.30
N SER A 610 -6.84 -11.67 9.30
CA SER A 610 -8.08 -12.42 9.16
C SER A 610 -8.46 -12.61 7.69
N VAL A 611 -9.20 -13.68 7.43
CA VAL A 611 -9.88 -13.91 6.17
C VAL A 611 -11.35 -14.16 6.43
N THR A 612 -12.20 -13.61 5.59
CA THR A 612 -13.66 -13.70 5.73
C THR A 612 -14.26 -14.28 4.46
N GLN A 613 -15.03 -15.37 4.62
CA GLN A 613 -15.78 -16.05 3.58
C GLN A 613 -17.28 -15.90 3.79
N GLN A 614 -18.04 -15.95 2.68
CA GLN A 614 -19.49 -16.04 2.74
C GLN A 614 -19.93 -17.45 2.31
N ILE A 615 -20.71 -18.11 3.17
CA ILE A 615 -21.24 -19.45 2.90
C ILE A 615 -22.77 -19.39 2.98
N VAL A 616 -23.42 -19.92 1.94
CA VAL A 616 -24.87 -20.01 1.88
C VAL A 616 -25.35 -21.33 2.47
N ALA A 617 -26.17 -21.29 3.50
CA ALA A 617 -26.86 -22.44 4.07
C ALA A 617 -28.34 -22.42 3.67
N GLN A 618 -28.89 -23.55 3.21
CA GLN A 618 -30.31 -23.65 2.89
C GLN A 618 -31.18 -23.58 4.14
N ASP A 619 -30.72 -24.20 5.21
CA ASP A 619 -31.43 -24.26 6.51
C ASP A 619 -30.58 -23.66 7.62
N ALA A 620 -31.24 -23.10 8.63
CA ALA A 620 -30.58 -22.76 9.89
C ALA A 620 -30.24 -24.05 10.68
N GLY A 621 -29.09 -24.05 11.35
CA GLY A 621 -28.71 -25.20 12.18
C GLY A 621 -27.23 -25.25 12.53
N THR A 622 -26.84 -26.35 13.17
CA THR A 622 -25.44 -26.64 13.49
C THR A 622 -24.81 -27.33 12.30
N TYR A 623 -23.64 -26.81 11.89
CA TYR A 623 -22.83 -27.35 10.81
C TYR A 623 -21.41 -27.65 11.33
N SER A 624 -20.76 -28.62 10.72
CA SER A 624 -19.33 -28.84 10.84
C SER A 624 -18.62 -27.88 9.90
N LEU A 625 -17.68 -27.08 10.40
CA LEU A 625 -16.78 -26.28 9.57
C LEU A 625 -15.39 -26.88 9.63
N ASP A 626 -14.94 -27.39 8.50
CA ASP A 626 -13.59 -27.92 8.33
C ASP A 626 -12.69 -26.82 7.75
N LEU A 627 -11.55 -26.59 8.40
CA LEU A 627 -10.48 -25.69 7.95
C LEU A 627 -9.32 -26.53 7.50
N ARG A 628 -8.93 -26.43 6.23
CA ARG A 628 -7.69 -27.02 5.73
C ARG A 628 -6.54 -26.05 5.93
N TYR A 629 -5.53 -26.47 6.67
CA TYR A 629 -4.45 -25.60 7.13
C TYR A 629 -3.08 -26.27 7.06
N SER A 630 -2.03 -25.48 7.10
CA SER A 630 -0.66 -25.91 7.32
C SER A 630 -0.04 -25.18 8.52
N ALA A 631 0.68 -25.90 9.36
CA ALA A 631 1.40 -25.36 10.53
C ALA A 631 2.77 -26.04 10.65
N GLY A 632 3.79 -25.39 10.11
CA GLY A 632 5.16 -25.89 10.10
C GLY A 632 5.86 -25.84 11.46
N PRO A 633 7.09 -26.38 11.54
CA PRO A 633 7.84 -26.46 12.79
C PRO A 633 8.35 -25.13 13.31
N ASP A 634 8.48 -24.14 12.43
CA ASP A 634 9.01 -22.82 12.79
C ASP A 634 7.97 -21.97 13.53
N GLY A 635 8.42 -21.03 14.35
CA GLY A 635 7.56 -20.15 15.14
C GLY A 635 7.34 -20.62 16.59
N PRO A 636 6.25 -20.19 17.25
CA PRO A 636 5.99 -20.52 18.65
C PRO A 636 5.90 -22.03 18.90
N ALA A 637 6.39 -22.50 20.03
CA ALA A 637 6.33 -23.92 20.38
C ALA A 637 4.89 -24.38 20.63
N GLY A 638 4.56 -25.61 20.20
CA GLY A 638 3.29 -26.27 20.49
C GLY A 638 2.21 -26.11 19.43
N THR A 639 1.01 -26.54 19.74
CA THR A 639 -0.17 -26.50 18.88
C THR A 639 -0.56 -25.05 18.56
N ARG A 640 -0.83 -24.78 17.30
CA ARG A 640 -1.35 -23.49 16.83
C ARG A 640 -2.84 -23.36 17.14
N SER A 641 -3.37 -22.14 17.01
CA SER A 641 -4.80 -21.90 17.08
C SER A 641 -5.21 -20.68 16.29
N ALA A 642 -6.44 -20.68 15.84
CA ALA A 642 -7.12 -19.55 15.21
C ALA A 642 -8.47 -19.29 15.91
N SER A 643 -9.00 -18.10 15.74
CA SER A 643 -10.35 -17.72 16.17
C SER A 643 -11.29 -17.75 14.96
N VAL A 644 -12.43 -18.44 15.10
CA VAL A 644 -13.50 -18.50 14.11
C VAL A 644 -14.73 -17.77 14.63
N SER A 645 -15.27 -16.83 13.88
CA SER A 645 -16.53 -16.16 14.18
C SER A 645 -17.53 -16.30 13.01
N VAL A 646 -18.81 -16.36 13.33
CA VAL A 646 -19.91 -16.45 12.37
C VAL A 646 -20.83 -15.25 12.58
N ASN A 647 -21.15 -14.55 11.48
CA ASN A 647 -22.07 -13.41 11.43
C ASN A 647 -21.73 -12.31 12.46
N GLY A 648 -20.41 -12.09 12.70
CA GLY A 648 -19.95 -11.12 13.70
C GLY A 648 -20.23 -11.49 15.16
N GLY A 649 -20.64 -12.74 15.42
CA GLY A 649 -20.87 -13.28 16.77
C GLY A 649 -19.57 -13.54 17.54
N ALA A 650 -19.68 -14.10 18.74
CA ALA A 650 -18.54 -14.43 19.58
C ALA A 650 -17.60 -15.43 18.88
N SER A 651 -16.30 -15.14 18.93
CA SER A 651 -15.30 -16.03 18.35
C SER A 651 -15.13 -17.30 19.16
N GLN A 652 -15.02 -18.42 18.47
CA GLN A 652 -14.65 -19.72 19.00
C GLN A 652 -13.21 -20.03 18.60
N ARG A 653 -12.42 -20.61 19.51
CA ARG A 653 -11.04 -21.00 19.19
C ARG A 653 -11.00 -22.41 18.60
N ILE A 654 -10.29 -22.55 17.47
CA ILE A 654 -9.97 -23.82 16.87
C ILE A 654 -8.49 -24.17 17.10
N SER A 655 -8.23 -25.43 17.42
CA SER A 655 -6.88 -25.97 17.61
C SER A 655 -6.33 -26.46 16.26
N LEU A 656 -5.09 -26.06 15.95
CA LEU A 656 -4.38 -26.38 14.72
C LEU A 656 -3.06 -27.08 15.08
N PRO A 657 -3.03 -28.39 15.28
CA PRO A 657 -1.82 -29.15 15.56
C PRO A 657 -0.74 -28.95 14.49
N LEU A 658 0.52 -29.05 14.87
CA LEU A 658 1.64 -28.97 13.93
C LEU A 658 1.52 -30.06 12.87
N THR A 659 1.69 -29.69 11.61
CA THR A 659 1.65 -30.61 10.45
C THR A 659 3.05 -31.19 10.13
N GLY A 660 4.07 -30.77 10.88
CA GLY A 660 5.46 -31.24 10.71
C GLY A 660 6.23 -30.55 9.58
N SER A 661 5.56 -29.95 8.63
CA SER A 661 6.14 -29.18 7.52
C SER A 661 5.12 -28.16 7.03
N TRP A 662 5.57 -27.02 6.51
CA TRP A 662 4.71 -26.06 5.82
C TRP A 662 4.10 -26.58 4.52
N ASN A 663 4.70 -27.64 3.94
CA ASN A 663 4.20 -28.31 2.73
C ASN A 663 3.22 -29.46 3.04
N THR A 664 2.88 -29.67 4.32
CA THR A 664 1.94 -30.69 4.75
C THR A 664 0.67 -30.02 5.25
N TRP A 665 -0.44 -30.40 4.64
CA TRP A 665 -1.75 -29.85 4.95
C TRP A 665 -2.58 -30.85 5.77
N ALA A 666 -3.38 -30.33 6.69
CA ALA A 666 -4.26 -31.11 7.57
C ALA A 666 -5.61 -30.39 7.71
N ASP A 667 -6.62 -31.11 8.17
CA ASP A 667 -7.94 -30.57 8.44
C ASP A 667 -8.18 -30.42 9.94
N ALA A 668 -8.85 -29.32 10.32
CA ALA A 668 -9.33 -29.09 11.68
C ALA A 668 -10.80 -28.71 11.62
N THR A 669 -11.60 -29.29 12.51
CA THR A 669 -13.05 -29.18 12.49
C THR A 669 -13.57 -28.43 13.70
N ILE A 670 -14.57 -27.55 13.50
CA ILE A 670 -15.28 -26.85 14.57
C ILE A 670 -16.78 -26.77 14.27
N PRO A 671 -17.67 -27.00 15.26
CA PRO A 671 -19.10 -26.79 15.05
C PRO A 671 -19.44 -25.31 15.01
N VAL A 672 -20.26 -24.91 14.02
CA VAL A 672 -20.74 -23.54 13.83
C VAL A 672 -22.25 -23.48 13.69
N GLN A 673 -22.86 -22.37 14.12
CA GLN A 673 -24.29 -22.12 13.91
C GLN A 673 -24.49 -21.25 12.70
N LEU A 674 -25.12 -21.78 11.66
CA LEU A 674 -25.48 -21.03 10.46
C LEU A 674 -26.98 -20.71 10.47
N VAL A 675 -27.33 -19.55 9.94
CA VAL A 675 -28.72 -19.19 9.63
C VAL A 675 -29.04 -19.55 8.19
N ALA A 676 -30.31 -19.70 7.85
CA ALA A 676 -30.71 -19.87 6.47
C ALA A 676 -30.33 -18.63 5.64
N GLY A 677 -29.75 -18.83 4.47
CA GLY A 677 -29.20 -17.77 3.62
C GLY A 677 -27.70 -17.55 3.83
N ILE A 678 -27.23 -16.33 3.59
CA ILE A 678 -25.82 -15.98 3.61
C ILE A 678 -25.31 -15.88 5.05
N ASN A 679 -24.21 -16.58 5.32
CA ASN A 679 -23.46 -16.51 6.56
C ASN A 679 -22.05 -15.99 6.28
N THR A 680 -21.57 -15.10 7.13
CA THR A 680 -20.20 -14.59 7.09
C THR A 680 -19.36 -15.35 8.09
N ILE A 681 -18.33 -16.06 7.62
CA ILE A 681 -17.39 -16.81 8.48
C ILE A 681 -16.04 -16.11 8.41
N SER A 682 -15.51 -15.70 9.57
CA SER A 682 -14.20 -15.08 9.67
C SER A 682 -13.24 -15.97 10.46
N VAL A 683 -12.10 -16.27 9.87
CA VAL A 683 -10.95 -16.96 10.51
C VAL A 683 -9.86 -15.95 10.76
N SER A 684 -9.40 -15.81 11.99
CA SER A 684 -8.46 -14.76 12.39
C SER A 684 -7.40 -15.23 13.38
N TYR A 685 -6.27 -14.54 13.43
CA TYR A 685 -5.30 -14.62 14.50
C TYR A 685 -5.59 -13.56 15.56
N GLY A 686 -6.45 -13.89 16.51
CA GLY A 686 -6.93 -12.98 17.55
C GLY A 686 -6.08 -12.99 18.84
N SER A 687 -6.53 -12.21 19.82
CA SER A 687 -5.90 -12.17 21.14
C SER A 687 -6.09 -13.53 21.85
N GLY A 688 -4.98 -14.15 22.25
CA GLY A 688 -5.00 -15.46 22.91
C GLY A 688 -4.84 -16.65 21.95
N ASP A 689 -4.78 -16.45 20.64
CA ASP A 689 -4.41 -17.49 19.69
C ASP A 689 -2.89 -17.69 19.68
N ALA A 690 -2.46 -18.85 19.17
CA ALA A 690 -1.05 -19.22 19.08
C ALA A 690 -0.44 -18.94 17.69
N GLY A 691 -1.24 -18.51 16.71
CA GLY A 691 -0.82 -18.07 15.37
C GLY A 691 0.12 -18.99 14.62
N TRP A 692 0.75 -18.48 13.56
CA TRP A 692 1.69 -19.15 12.68
C TRP A 692 1.10 -20.40 12.00
N PHE A 693 0.12 -20.13 11.15
CA PHE A 693 -0.52 -21.13 10.29
C PHE A 693 -0.79 -20.52 8.91
N ASN A 694 -0.96 -21.37 7.92
CA ASN A 694 -1.51 -21.03 6.61
C ASN A 694 -2.90 -21.66 6.49
N LEU A 695 -3.82 -20.99 5.80
CA LEU A 695 -5.20 -21.46 5.58
C LEU A 695 -5.43 -21.66 4.09
N ASP A 696 -5.80 -22.86 3.69
CA ASP A 696 -6.03 -23.26 2.31
C ASP A 696 -7.51 -23.05 1.92
N HIS A 697 -8.42 -23.75 2.58
CA HIS A 697 -9.84 -23.61 2.31
C HIS A 697 -10.71 -23.92 3.53
N LEU A 698 -12.01 -23.63 3.39
CA LEU A 698 -13.05 -23.97 4.34
C LEU A 698 -14.11 -24.84 3.67
N VAL A 699 -14.67 -25.82 4.40
CA VAL A 699 -15.83 -26.59 3.97
C VAL A 699 -16.83 -26.60 5.12
N ALA A 700 -18.08 -26.15 4.88
CA ALA A 700 -19.16 -26.31 5.82
C ALA A 700 -20.01 -27.51 5.42
N ALA A 701 -20.27 -28.44 6.33
CA ALA A 701 -21.09 -29.62 6.11
C ALA A 701 -22.13 -29.78 7.23
N LYS A 702 -23.31 -30.36 6.90
CA LYS A 702 -24.40 -30.58 7.86
C LYS A 702 -24.20 -31.87 8.64
#